data_e95dca0a18ba6f0645921eef763bfdb4
#
_entry.id   e95dca0a18ba6f0645921eef763bfdb4
#
_cell.length_a   1.000
_cell.length_b   1.000
_cell.length_c   1.000
_cell.angle_alpha   90.00
_cell.angle_beta   90.00
_cell.angle_gamma   90.00
#
_symmetry.space_group_name_H-M   'P 1'
#
loop_
_entity.id
_entity.type
_entity.pdbx_description
1 polymer ?
#
loop_
_entity_poly.entity_id
_entity_poly.type
_entity_poly.pdbx_seq_one_letter_code
_entity_poly.pdbx_strand_id
1 'polypeptide(L)'
;MKRIYLTLLLQCAVFLAMAQFTLKGTVKNETGERLIGANLAISNSFSGTTTDVNGAYLFKNLKAGTYNLTFSYIGYEKQTAEVKISGNQTFDIVMKHDNILAEEVLVSATRVKEKTPVAFTTVGKSEIQDKNMGQDIPYLLGLTPSFVATSDAGTGVGYTNFRIRGTDLNRINVTVNGIPMNDAESHGTWWVDIPDIASSADNIQVQRGVGTSTNGAAAFGATINLQTTTINKDAFAEYSTSAGSFGTMKHSVGVGSGIIKEKFTFDARLSKISSDGFIDRASADLKSFFLSGGYFTPNTILKVNIFSGLEDTYQAWNGVPSVRLNNDAEGMQRYGDHWLYSQKQVDEMVNSDSRTYNLYTYENEIDHYQQDHYQLLFSRKLNEVFHFNASLFYTAGNGYYEQFKENGKLADYLITPPVIGGETIKKSDLIRRKWLANDFYGTTFSVNRKLETNEFTFGGGYNVYDGDHFGKVIWARNAGTSGMNHEWYRGTGLKKDFNVYAKYNYELAENLNLFADFQYRTIDYEITGTDDDLRDLKQSHSFEFFNPKVGIYYQLNDQQNMYVNFARANREPNRDNYVDADPDGKAPTFETLNDFEFGYKFNTSRLALGVNAYYMLYQNQLILTGEINDVGAPIMTNVDNSYRAGLELMAGMKLTEKLKWDVNVTLSKNKIKDFTDYVDDWDNGGQIATELGTTDLAFSPEVIANSQISWMAAKGLNVSLQTYSVSKQYIDNTASEDRKLNGYLLNNLKMTYRVSQKFAKELNLHFMVNNLFDTEYENNAWVYSYVLGGERFAMDGYFPQAGMHFLAGIDIKF
;
A
#
# COMPACT_ATOMS: atom_id res chain seq x y z
N MET A 1 20.65 39.93 46.50
CA MET A 1 20.90 38.61 45.86
C MET A 1 20.43 37.42 46.70
N LYS A 2 20.78 37.25 47.96
CA LYS A 2 20.32 36.11 48.80
C LYS A 2 18.78 35.98 48.90
N ARG A 3 17.99 37.05 48.91
CA ARG A 3 16.51 36.97 48.94
C ARG A 3 15.91 36.54 47.61
N ILE A 4 16.52 36.85 46.47
CA ILE A 4 16.06 36.43 45.16
C ILE A 4 16.27 34.93 44.95
N TYR A 5 17.43 34.40 45.41
CA TYR A 5 17.69 32.96 45.37
C TYR A 5 16.74 32.16 46.30
N LEU A 6 16.37 32.73 47.45
CA LEU A 6 15.43 32.06 48.35
C LEU A 6 14.00 32.06 47.79
N THR A 7 13.60 33.11 47.10
CA THR A 7 12.28 33.18 46.43
C THR A 7 12.21 32.27 45.23
N LEU A 8 13.28 32.15 44.41
CA LEU A 8 13.40 31.20 43.31
C LEU A 8 13.45 29.75 43.85
N LEU A 9 14.14 29.47 44.92
CA LEU A 9 14.17 28.16 45.58
C LEU A 9 12.80 27.79 46.16
N LEU A 10 12.07 28.73 46.78
CA LEU A 10 10.69 28.51 47.22
C LEU A 10 9.74 28.29 46.04
N GLN A 11 9.84 29.03 44.95
CA GLN A 11 9.06 28.79 43.74
C GLN A 11 9.37 27.44 43.10
N CYS A 12 10.63 27.02 43.01
CA CYS A 12 11.00 25.69 42.60
C CYS A 12 10.50 24.56 43.53
N ALA A 13 10.49 24.80 44.85
CA ALA A 13 9.95 23.86 45.81
C ALA A 13 8.42 23.70 45.73
N VAL A 14 7.69 24.76 45.37
CA VAL A 14 6.24 24.72 45.15
C VAL A 14 5.89 23.95 43.87
N PHE A 15 6.75 23.97 42.86
CA PHE A 15 6.59 23.14 41.64
C PHE A 15 6.85 21.64 41.88
N LEU A 16 7.61 21.26 42.92
CA LEU A 16 7.92 19.88 43.29
C LEU A 16 6.88 19.21 44.20
N ALA A 17 5.92 19.95 44.77
CA ALA A 17 4.92 19.44 45.71
C ALA A 17 3.53 19.16 45.08
N MET A 18 3.44 18.87 43.79
CA MET A 18 2.19 18.31 43.25
C MET A 18 2.07 16.86 43.70
N ALA A 19 1.14 16.57 44.61
CA ALA A 19 0.81 15.23 45.05
C ALA A 19 0.54 14.34 43.83
N GLN A 20 1.38 13.33 43.64
CA GLN A 20 1.21 12.33 42.57
C GLN A 20 0.62 11.07 43.19
N PHE A 21 -0.46 10.60 42.58
CA PHE A 21 -1.21 9.45 43.08
C PHE A 21 -1.03 8.23 42.18
N THR A 22 -1.32 7.08 42.77
CA THR A 22 -1.39 5.82 42.07
C THR A 22 -2.83 5.34 41.96
N LEU A 23 -3.19 4.85 40.76
CA LEU A 23 -4.40 4.07 40.48
C LEU A 23 -3.99 2.68 40.15
N LYS A 24 -4.45 1.70 40.92
CA LYS A 24 -4.22 0.27 40.67
C LYS A 24 -5.56 -0.48 40.68
N GLY A 25 -5.60 -1.67 40.17
CA GLY A 25 -6.78 -2.52 40.19
C GLY A 25 -6.55 -3.82 39.49
N THR A 26 -7.59 -4.63 39.39
CA THR A 26 -7.61 -5.88 38.66
C THR A 26 -8.71 -5.85 37.60
N VAL A 27 -8.41 -6.51 36.48
CA VAL A 27 -9.37 -6.76 35.42
C VAL A 27 -9.72 -8.26 35.45
N LYS A 28 -11.03 -8.56 35.55
CA LYS A 28 -11.55 -9.93 35.60
C LYS A 28 -12.69 -10.08 34.60
N ASN A 29 -13.05 -11.32 34.27
CA ASN A 29 -14.27 -11.63 33.54
C ASN A 29 -15.44 -11.89 34.53
N GLU A 30 -16.63 -12.16 34.00
CA GLU A 30 -17.87 -12.43 34.76
C GLU A 30 -17.78 -13.69 35.61
N THR A 31 -16.89 -14.64 35.27
CA THR A 31 -16.63 -15.86 36.04
C THR A 31 -15.58 -15.64 37.13
N GLY A 32 -15.01 -14.44 37.23
CA GLY A 32 -13.96 -14.07 38.20
C GLY A 32 -12.54 -14.43 37.79
N GLU A 33 -12.34 -14.94 36.58
CA GLU A 33 -11.03 -15.22 36.00
C GLU A 33 -10.28 -13.91 35.70
N ARG A 34 -8.99 -13.87 35.98
CA ARG A 34 -8.14 -12.71 35.78
C ARG A 34 -7.74 -12.55 34.31
N LEU A 35 -7.95 -11.38 33.73
CA LEU A 35 -7.62 -11.09 32.34
C LEU A 35 -6.18 -10.55 32.24
N ILE A 36 -5.27 -11.38 31.74
CA ILE A 36 -3.85 -11.09 31.57
C ILE A 36 -3.66 -10.38 30.24
N GLY A 37 -2.93 -9.23 30.21
CA GLY A 37 -2.68 -8.48 28.97
C GLY A 37 -3.85 -7.59 28.53
N ALA A 38 -4.88 -7.38 29.37
CA ALA A 38 -5.94 -6.43 29.08
C ALA A 38 -5.36 -5.01 28.97
N ASN A 39 -5.70 -4.30 27.90
CA ASN A 39 -5.23 -2.94 27.66
C ASN A 39 -6.08 -1.91 28.40
N LEU A 40 -5.42 -0.97 29.06
CA LEU A 40 -6.03 0.17 29.72
C LEU A 40 -5.43 1.47 29.15
N ALA A 41 -6.28 2.41 28.77
CA ALA A 41 -5.86 3.72 28.29
C ALA A 41 -6.62 4.85 29.01
N ILE A 42 -5.93 5.96 29.25
CA ILE A 42 -6.53 7.20 29.75
C ILE A 42 -6.92 8.06 28.54
N SER A 43 -8.19 8.36 28.41
CA SER A 43 -8.69 9.19 27.30
C SER A 43 -8.03 10.58 27.29
N ASN A 44 -7.77 11.11 26.10
CA ASN A 44 -7.07 12.39 25.87
C ASN A 44 -5.65 12.44 26.47
N SER A 45 -4.99 11.29 26.59
CA SER A 45 -3.58 11.18 26.96
C SER A 45 -2.93 10.02 26.21
N PHE A 46 -1.61 10.04 26.09
CA PHE A 46 -0.85 8.89 25.60
C PHE A 46 -0.56 7.87 26.71
N SER A 47 -1.19 8.00 27.89
CA SER A 47 -1.03 7.09 29.02
C SER A 47 -1.87 5.85 28.86
N GLY A 48 -1.23 4.69 28.91
CA GLY A 48 -1.86 3.38 28.93
C GLY A 48 -0.99 2.40 29.73
N THR A 49 -1.59 1.30 30.12
CA THR A 49 -0.92 0.16 30.77
C THR A 49 -1.63 -1.13 30.37
N THR A 50 -1.01 -2.26 30.61
CA THR A 50 -1.61 -3.58 30.46
C THR A 50 -1.67 -4.29 31.79
N THR A 51 -2.58 -5.25 31.93
CA THR A 51 -2.62 -6.10 33.10
C THR A 51 -1.50 -7.13 33.09
N ASP A 52 -0.95 -7.39 34.27
CA ASP A 52 0.09 -8.40 34.49
C ASP A 52 -0.49 -9.85 34.57
N VAL A 53 0.35 -10.83 34.86
CA VAL A 53 -0.04 -12.26 35.04
C VAL A 53 -1.08 -12.48 36.15
N ASN A 54 -1.31 -11.51 37.01
CA ASN A 54 -2.34 -11.53 38.03
C ASN A 54 -3.59 -10.75 37.64
N GLY A 55 -3.70 -10.32 36.36
CA GLY A 55 -4.75 -9.43 35.90
C GLY A 55 -4.70 -8.05 36.55
N ALA A 56 -3.60 -7.67 37.18
CA ALA A 56 -3.44 -6.41 37.90
C ALA A 56 -2.83 -5.32 37.00
N TYR A 57 -3.30 -4.09 37.17
CA TYR A 57 -2.78 -2.92 36.47
C TYR A 57 -2.36 -1.81 37.43
N LEU A 58 -1.48 -0.93 36.98
CA LEU A 58 -0.97 0.18 37.75
C LEU A 58 -0.70 1.40 36.87
N PHE A 59 -1.37 2.51 37.18
CA PHE A 59 -1.01 3.85 36.74
C PHE A 59 -0.29 4.59 37.87
N LYS A 60 0.90 5.12 37.58
CA LYS A 60 1.71 5.91 38.56
C LYS A 60 1.69 7.38 38.16
N ASN A 61 2.00 8.24 39.14
CA ASN A 61 2.20 9.69 38.92
C ASN A 61 0.97 10.43 38.36
N LEU A 62 -0.24 9.99 38.69
CA LEU A 62 -1.47 10.69 38.33
C LEU A 62 -1.64 11.92 39.23
N LYS A 63 -2.08 13.03 38.62
CA LYS A 63 -2.49 14.22 39.35
C LYS A 63 -3.92 14.06 39.88
N ALA A 64 -4.30 14.85 40.87
CA ALA A 64 -5.70 14.94 41.29
C ALA A 64 -6.55 15.40 40.08
N GLY A 65 -7.67 14.72 39.82
CA GLY A 65 -8.53 15.01 38.67
C GLY A 65 -9.44 13.85 38.31
N THR A 66 -10.30 14.06 37.32
CA THR A 66 -11.20 13.04 36.79
C THR A 66 -10.61 12.47 35.51
N TYR A 67 -10.51 11.15 35.42
CA TYR A 67 -9.94 10.40 34.31
C TYR A 67 -10.97 9.45 33.73
N ASN A 68 -11.14 9.46 32.42
CA ASN A 68 -11.89 8.46 31.69
C ASN A 68 -10.95 7.34 31.28
N LEU A 69 -11.12 6.17 31.89
CA LEU A 69 -10.37 4.96 31.58
C LEU A 69 -11.12 4.15 30.54
N THR A 70 -10.40 3.65 29.56
CA THR A 70 -10.92 2.69 28.59
C THR A 70 -10.23 1.36 28.83
N PHE A 71 -11.02 0.30 28.98
CA PHE A 71 -10.59 -1.09 29.15
C PHE A 71 -10.92 -1.85 27.88
N SER A 72 -9.95 -2.59 27.33
CA SER A 72 -10.16 -3.45 26.16
C SER A 72 -9.35 -4.73 26.28
N TYR A 73 -9.99 -5.83 25.94
CA TYR A 73 -9.38 -7.15 25.89
C TYR A 73 -10.05 -7.99 24.80
N ILE A 74 -9.27 -8.86 24.14
CA ILE A 74 -9.77 -9.70 23.05
C ILE A 74 -10.86 -10.63 23.57
N GLY A 75 -12.00 -10.68 22.87
CA GLY A 75 -13.14 -11.48 23.27
C GLY A 75 -14.03 -10.87 24.36
N TYR A 76 -13.79 -9.60 24.72
CA TYR A 76 -14.56 -8.88 25.73
C TYR A 76 -15.04 -7.52 25.23
N GLU A 77 -16.19 -7.08 25.76
CA GLU A 77 -16.74 -5.77 25.43
C GLU A 77 -15.82 -4.64 25.92
N LYS A 78 -15.52 -3.71 25.02
CA LYS A 78 -14.77 -2.50 25.39
C LYS A 78 -15.59 -1.68 26.40
N GLN A 79 -15.02 -1.38 27.55
CA GLN A 79 -15.69 -0.64 28.62
C GLN A 79 -14.98 0.68 28.92
N THR A 80 -15.74 1.69 29.31
CA THR A 80 -15.21 2.97 29.78
C THR A 80 -15.72 3.27 31.17
N ALA A 81 -14.84 3.78 32.04
CA ALA A 81 -15.16 4.19 33.39
C ALA A 81 -14.57 5.57 33.72
N GLU A 82 -15.37 6.41 34.34
CA GLU A 82 -14.90 7.67 34.89
C GLU A 82 -14.39 7.45 36.31
N VAL A 83 -13.11 7.78 36.57
CA VAL A 83 -12.47 7.62 37.88
C VAL A 83 -11.92 8.96 38.37
N LYS A 84 -12.40 9.41 39.53
CA LYS A 84 -11.93 10.65 40.17
C LYS A 84 -10.77 10.34 41.11
N ILE A 85 -9.59 10.83 40.78
CA ILE A 85 -8.38 10.65 41.57
C ILE A 85 -8.23 11.84 42.54
N SER A 86 -8.23 11.55 43.85
CA SER A 86 -7.96 12.49 44.92
C SER A 86 -6.95 11.93 45.93
N GLY A 87 -6.46 10.70 45.73
CA GLY A 87 -5.50 9.96 46.55
C GLY A 87 -5.11 8.67 45.86
N ASN A 88 -4.22 7.90 46.50
CA ASN A 88 -3.94 6.53 46.02
C ASN A 88 -5.21 5.68 46.17
N GLN A 89 -5.64 5.04 45.08
CA GLN A 89 -6.86 4.24 45.12
C GLN A 89 -6.79 2.99 44.26
N THR A 90 -7.73 2.09 44.52
CA THR A 90 -7.91 0.84 43.75
C THR A 90 -9.24 0.92 43.02
N PHE A 91 -9.24 0.51 41.73
CA PHE A 91 -10.43 0.40 40.90
C PHE A 91 -10.40 -0.92 40.13
N ASP A 92 -11.23 -1.85 40.56
CA ASP A 92 -11.37 -3.15 39.89
C ASP A 92 -12.49 -3.10 38.86
N ILE A 93 -12.35 -3.85 37.78
CA ILE A 93 -13.38 -3.93 36.74
C ILE A 93 -13.65 -5.36 36.35
N VAL A 94 -14.91 -5.65 36.04
CA VAL A 94 -15.34 -6.93 35.46
C VAL A 94 -15.72 -6.65 34.02
N MET A 95 -14.98 -7.22 33.07
CA MET A 95 -15.29 -7.14 31.66
C MET A 95 -16.29 -8.23 31.27
N LYS A 96 -17.26 -7.85 30.49
CA LYS A 96 -18.27 -8.76 29.96
C LYS A 96 -17.73 -9.46 28.73
N HIS A 97 -17.97 -10.77 28.68
CA HIS A 97 -17.61 -11.56 27.51
C HIS A 97 -18.37 -11.07 26.28
N ASP A 98 -17.67 -10.88 25.19
CA ASP A 98 -18.29 -10.60 23.91
C ASP A 98 -18.79 -11.92 23.30
N ASN A 99 -20.11 -12.14 23.36
CA ASN A 99 -20.74 -13.37 22.86
C ASN A 99 -20.75 -13.46 21.33
N ILE A 100 -20.24 -12.46 20.64
CA ILE A 100 -20.04 -12.50 19.20
C ILE A 100 -18.69 -13.14 18.95
N LEU A 101 -18.64 -14.14 18.09
CA LEU A 101 -17.39 -14.76 17.68
C LEU A 101 -16.41 -13.66 17.29
N ALA A 102 -15.31 -13.58 18.02
CA ALA A 102 -14.37 -12.51 17.84
C ALA A 102 -13.96 -12.43 16.36
N GLU A 103 -13.95 -11.23 15.81
CA GLU A 103 -13.49 -10.85 14.47
C GLU A 103 -12.16 -11.51 14.08
N GLU A 104 -11.39 -11.90 15.09
CA GLU A 104 -10.10 -12.58 15.00
C GLU A 104 -10.14 -13.88 14.18
N VAL A 105 -11.31 -14.53 14.07
CA VAL A 105 -11.40 -15.85 13.45
C VAL A 105 -11.50 -15.78 11.92
N LEU A 106 -12.16 -14.76 11.36
CA LEU A 106 -12.36 -14.63 9.91
C LEU A 106 -11.05 -14.36 9.12
N VAL A 107 -10.11 -13.63 9.72
CA VAL A 107 -8.90 -13.17 9.04
C VAL A 107 -7.60 -13.61 9.73
N SER A 108 -7.73 -14.39 10.84
CA SER A 108 -6.56 -14.77 11.64
C SER A 108 -5.54 -15.62 10.88
N ALA A 109 -5.95 -16.31 9.83
CA ALA A 109 -5.05 -17.13 9.03
C ALA A 109 -4.04 -16.30 8.24
N THR A 110 -4.43 -15.13 7.70
CA THR A 110 -3.56 -14.28 6.86
C THR A 110 -2.74 -13.26 7.65
N ARG A 111 -3.00 -13.11 8.95
CA ARG A 111 -2.35 -12.11 9.79
C ARG A 111 -1.24 -12.70 10.65
N VAL A 112 -0.24 -11.87 10.85
CA VAL A 112 0.86 -12.15 11.77
C VAL A 112 0.45 -11.73 13.17
N LYS A 113 0.68 -12.62 14.15
CA LYS A 113 0.49 -12.39 15.59
C LYS A 113 1.83 -11.97 16.23
N GLU A 114 1.79 -11.41 17.43
CA GLU A 114 2.99 -10.88 18.13
C GLU A 114 4.12 -11.90 18.28
N LYS A 115 3.80 -13.18 18.52
CA LYS A 115 4.79 -14.26 18.70
C LYS A 115 5.24 -14.88 17.36
N THR A 116 4.80 -14.36 16.20
CA THR A 116 5.26 -14.84 14.89
C THR A 116 6.57 -14.15 14.52
N PRO A 117 7.60 -14.86 14.06
CA PRO A 117 8.90 -14.28 13.75
C PRO A 117 8.91 -13.57 12.37
N VAL A 118 8.17 -12.49 12.24
CA VAL A 118 8.02 -11.69 11.01
C VAL A 118 7.98 -10.20 11.36
N ALA A 119 8.62 -9.37 10.54
CA ALA A 119 8.55 -7.92 10.67
C ALA A 119 7.19 -7.39 10.18
N PHE A 120 6.41 -6.75 11.03
CA PHE A 120 5.13 -6.17 10.65
C PHE A 120 4.81 -4.85 11.36
N THR A 121 3.91 -4.10 10.76
CA THR A 121 3.31 -2.88 11.30
C THR A 121 1.80 -2.94 11.08
N THR A 122 1.01 -2.53 12.06
CA THR A 122 -0.44 -2.46 11.93
C THR A 122 -0.91 -1.02 12.13
N VAL A 123 -1.62 -0.48 11.15
CA VAL A 123 -2.27 0.83 11.20
C VAL A 123 -3.75 0.59 11.54
N GLY A 124 -4.20 1.11 12.66
CA GLY A 124 -5.56 0.89 13.15
C GLY A 124 -6.58 1.90 12.59
N LYS A 125 -7.88 1.59 12.74
CA LYS A 125 -9.01 2.38 12.22
C LYS A 125 -8.93 3.87 12.54
N SER A 126 -8.66 4.22 13.78
CA SER A 126 -8.55 5.63 14.19
C SER A 126 -7.42 6.37 13.47
N GLU A 127 -6.28 5.72 13.26
CA GLU A 127 -5.14 6.31 12.55
C GLU A 127 -5.45 6.46 11.05
N ILE A 128 -6.12 5.47 10.45
CA ILE A 128 -6.58 5.51 9.06
C ILE A 128 -7.56 6.69 8.89
N GLN A 129 -8.61 6.78 9.71
CA GLN A 129 -9.61 7.84 9.65
C GLN A 129 -8.99 9.22 9.83
N ASP A 130 -8.09 9.37 10.78
CA ASP A 130 -7.39 10.63 11.02
C ASP A 130 -6.58 11.12 9.80
N LYS A 131 -6.10 10.24 8.93
CA LYS A 131 -5.27 10.57 7.76
C LYS A 131 -6.05 10.61 6.44
N ASN A 132 -7.19 9.91 6.36
CA ASN A 132 -7.92 9.70 5.11
C ASN A 132 -8.76 10.93 4.71
N MET A 133 -8.14 11.89 4.04
CA MET A 133 -8.79 13.07 3.47
C MET A 133 -8.94 13.01 1.94
N GLY A 134 -8.85 11.81 1.33
CA GLY A 134 -9.00 11.55 -0.09
C GLY A 134 -7.75 11.01 -0.76
N GLN A 135 -6.61 10.99 -0.06
CA GLN A 135 -5.40 10.37 -0.57
C GLN A 135 -5.53 8.84 -0.56
N ASP A 136 -4.85 8.19 -1.48
CA ASP A 136 -4.82 6.74 -1.59
C ASP A 136 -4.02 6.06 -0.45
N ILE A 137 -4.22 4.77 -0.29
CA ILE A 137 -3.59 3.97 0.77
C ILE A 137 -2.07 4.15 0.87
N PRO A 138 -1.27 4.24 -0.21
CA PRO A 138 0.17 4.50 -0.10
C PRO A 138 0.51 5.71 0.77
N TYR A 139 -0.26 6.79 0.67
CA TYR A 139 -0.02 8.01 1.46
C TYR A 139 -0.45 7.88 2.92
N LEU A 140 -1.38 6.97 3.23
CA LEU A 140 -1.78 6.66 4.61
C LEU A 140 -0.72 5.82 5.34
N LEU A 141 0.09 5.04 4.60
CA LEU A 141 1.11 4.13 5.11
C LEU A 141 2.52 4.73 5.18
N GLY A 142 2.72 5.98 4.78
CA GLY A 142 4.04 6.62 4.63
C GLY A 142 4.95 6.61 5.87
N LEU A 143 4.42 6.41 7.08
CA LEU A 143 5.21 6.27 8.32
C LEU A 143 5.69 4.83 8.58
N THR A 144 5.37 3.88 7.69
CA THR A 144 5.87 2.50 7.78
C THR A 144 7.38 2.48 7.48
N PRO A 145 8.20 1.69 8.20
CA PRO A 145 9.63 1.56 7.89
C PRO A 145 9.86 1.07 6.46
N SER A 146 10.91 1.58 5.80
CA SER A 146 11.33 1.22 4.44
C SER A 146 10.31 1.53 3.33
N PHE A 147 9.36 2.41 3.58
CA PHE A 147 8.24 2.71 2.69
C PHE A 147 8.47 4.03 1.92
N VAL A 148 8.27 4.01 0.60
CA VAL A 148 8.30 5.20 -0.27
C VAL A 148 7.05 5.20 -1.14
N ALA A 149 6.20 6.22 -1.02
CA ALA A 149 5.04 6.42 -1.88
C ALA A 149 5.40 7.27 -3.11
N THR A 150 4.70 7.04 -4.22
CA THR A 150 4.80 7.82 -5.46
C THR A 150 3.41 8.20 -5.97
N SER A 151 3.32 9.28 -6.76
CA SER A 151 2.08 9.73 -7.40
C SER A 151 2.40 10.35 -8.75
N ASP A 152 1.71 9.91 -9.79
CA ASP A 152 1.91 10.42 -11.14
C ASP A 152 1.30 11.82 -11.30
N ALA A 153 0.14 12.05 -10.69
CA ALA A 153 -0.51 13.37 -10.65
C ALA A 153 0.10 14.34 -9.60
N GLY A 154 1.05 13.88 -8.78
CA GLY A 154 1.80 14.67 -7.80
C GLY A 154 1.06 15.07 -6.52
N THR A 155 -0.17 14.60 -6.28
CA THR A 155 -1.01 14.99 -5.14
C THR A 155 -1.36 13.84 -4.19
N GLY A 156 -1.08 12.60 -4.56
CA GLY A 156 -1.49 11.40 -3.82
C GLY A 156 -2.94 10.97 -4.07
N VAL A 157 -3.56 11.48 -5.13
CA VAL A 157 -4.87 11.08 -5.66
C VAL A 157 -4.69 10.67 -7.12
N GLY A 158 -5.35 9.62 -7.55
CA GLY A 158 -5.21 9.07 -8.90
C GLY A 158 -4.20 7.92 -8.91
N TYR A 159 -3.34 7.85 -9.94
CA TYR A 159 -2.31 6.82 -10.01
C TYR A 159 -1.25 7.03 -8.94
N THR A 160 -1.26 6.13 -7.95
CA THR A 160 -0.33 6.11 -6.83
C THR A 160 0.28 4.73 -6.66
N ASN A 161 1.58 4.70 -6.37
CA ASN A 161 2.34 3.49 -6.16
C ASN A 161 3.19 3.59 -4.89
N PHE A 162 3.87 2.52 -4.54
CA PHE A 162 4.79 2.50 -3.41
C PHE A 162 5.84 1.41 -3.57
N ARG A 163 6.92 1.56 -2.80
CA ARG A 163 7.99 0.57 -2.66
C ARG A 163 8.24 0.29 -1.18
N ILE A 164 8.52 -0.97 -0.86
CA ILE A 164 8.94 -1.39 0.47
C ILE A 164 10.29 -2.09 0.36
N ARG A 165 11.32 -1.61 1.09
CA ARG A 165 12.71 -2.08 0.96
C ARG A 165 13.21 -2.00 -0.49
N GLY A 166 12.72 -1.04 -1.29
CA GLY A 166 13.02 -0.90 -2.70
C GLY A 166 12.37 -1.94 -3.63
N THR A 167 11.51 -2.83 -3.13
CA THR A 167 10.69 -3.71 -3.97
C THR A 167 9.46 -2.97 -4.45
N ASP A 168 9.11 -3.15 -5.72
CA ASP A 168 7.99 -2.50 -6.40
C ASP A 168 6.63 -3.16 -6.09
N LEU A 169 5.55 -2.51 -6.53
CA LEU A 169 4.17 -2.98 -6.29
C LEU A 169 3.91 -4.38 -6.86
N ASN A 170 4.56 -4.76 -7.96
CA ASN A 170 4.36 -6.06 -8.61
C ASN A 170 4.93 -7.23 -7.79
N ARG A 171 5.70 -6.93 -6.75
CA ARG A 171 6.27 -7.87 -5.77
C ARG A 171 5.64 -7.77 -4.39
N ILE A 172 4.61 -6.95 -4.26
CA ILE A 172 3.92 -6.71 -2.99
C ILE A 172 2.51 -7.26 -3.09
N ASN A 173 2.23 -8.24 -2.26
CA ASN A 173 0.91 -8.84 -2.19
C ASN A 173 -0.05 -7.93 -1.42
N VAL A 174 -1.26 -7.76 -1.94
CA VAL A 174 -2.36 -7.04 -1.29
C VAL A 174 -3.54 -7.96 -1.13
N THR A 175 -4.12 -8.00 0.06
CA THR A 175 -5.36 -8.76 0.32
C THR A 175 -6.39 -7.89 1.02
N VAL A 176 -7.66 -8.13 0.69
CA VAL A 176 -8.82 -7.62 1.45
C VAL A 176 -9.54 -8.82 2.05
N ASN A 177 -9.55 -8.90 3.39
CA ASN A 177 -10.13 -10.03 4.13
C ASN A 177 -9.53 -11.40 3.77
N GLY A 178 -8.24 -11.43 3.39
CA GLY A 178 -7.54 -12.64 2.98
C GLY A 178 -7.79 -13.07 1.54
N ILE A 179 -8.53 -12.29 0.76
CA ILE A 179 -8.75 -12.49 -0.68
C ILE A 179 -7.73 -11.67 -1.46
N PRO A 180 -7.00 -12.24 -2.44
CA PRO A 180 -6.04 -11.53 -3.27
C PRO A 180 -6.69 -10.36 -4.04
N MET A 181 -6.00 -9.23 -4.08
CA MET A 181 -6.40 -8.04 -4.83
C MET A 181 -5.47 -7.74 -6.01
N ASN A 182 -4.27 -8.35 -6.02
CA ASN A 182 -3.36 -8.19 -7.14
C ASN A 182 -3.98 -8.74 -8.42
N ASP A 183 -3.95 -7.96 -9.47
CA ASP A 183 -4.25 -8.44 -10.82
C ASP A 183 -3.32 -9.60 -11.18
N ALA A 184 -3.87 -10.66 -11.78
CA ALA A 184 -3.12 -11.89 -11.98
C ALA A 184 -2.10 -11.80 -13.13
N GLU A 185 -2.29 -10.88 -14.07
CA GLU A 185 -1.38 -10.69 -15.21
C GLU A 185 -0.31 -9.64 -14.93
N SER A 186 -0.67 -8.46 -14.41
CA SER A 186 0.30 -7.40 -14.07
C SER A 186 1.00 -7.62 -12.73
N HIS A 187 0.43 -8.43 -11.85
CA HIS A 187 0.80 -8.62 -10.43
C HIS A 187 0.66 -7.36 -9.56
N GLY A 188 0.17 -6.27 -10.10
CA GLY A 188 -0.05 -5.01 -9.40
C GLY A 188 -1.37 -4.95 -8.64
N THR A 189 -1.50 -3.98 -7.76
CA THR A 189 -2.77 -3.54 -7.20
C THR A 189 -2.89 -2.05 -7.45
N TRP A 190 -3.88 -1.67 -8.24
CA TRP A 190 -4.12 -0.29 -8.60
C TRP A 190 -5.13 0.32 -7.62
N TRP A 191 -4.72 1.35 -6.88
CA TRP A 191 -5.55 1.92 -5.81
C TRP A 191 -6.71 2.74 -6.37
N VAL A 192 -6.58 3.23 -7.60
CA VAL A 192 -7.64 3.91 -8.33
C VAL A 192 -8.84 3.01 -8.61
N ASP A 193 -8.63 1.68 -8.76
CA ASP A 193 -9.70 0.69 -8.98
C ASP A 193 -10.54 0.42 -7.75
N ILE A 194 -10.02 0.76 -6.56
CA ILE A 194 -10.70 0.55 -5.27
C ILE A 194 -10.71 1.84 -4.42
N PRO A 195 -11.22 2.97 -4.97
CA PRO A 195 -11.14 4.27 -4.32
C PRO A 195 -11.78 4.27 -2.95
N ASP A 196 -11.14 4.96 -2.00
CA ASP A 196 -11.60 5.10 -0.62
C ASP A 196 -11.88 3.78 0.13
N ILE A 197 -11.26 2.66 -0.27
CA ILE A 197 -11.37 1.39 0.47
C ILE A 197 -10.92 1.56 1.92
N ALA A 198 -10.02 2.51 2.18
CA ALA A 198 -9.54 2.88 3.50
C ALA A 198 -10.67 3.30 4.46
N SER A 199 -11.75 3.94 3.97
CA SER A 199 -12.92 4.29 4.79
C SER A 199 -13.70 3.06 5.27
N SER A 200 -13.57 1.92 4.60
CA SER A 200 -14.18 0.65 5.01
C SER A 200 -13.21 -0.24 5.80
N ALA A 201 -11.93 0.14 5.91
CA ALA A 201 -10.91 -0.65 6.59
C ALA A 201 -10.95 -0.44 8.12
N ASP A 202 -10.89 -1.53 8.87
CA ASP A 202 -10.75 -1.51 10.33
C ASP A 202 -9.28 -1.43 10.75
N ASN A 203 -8.43 -2.00 9.94
CA ASN A 203 -6.99 -1.89 10.08
C ASN A 203 -6.28 -2.37 8.81
N ILE A 204 -5.02 -1.96 8.67
CA ILE A 204 -4.12 -2.37 7.61
C ILE A 204 -2.85 -2.92 8.26
N GLN A 205 -2.50 -4.17 7.97
CA GLN A 205 -1.26 -4.77 8.43
C GLN A 205 -0.27 -4.86 7.26
N VAL A 206 0.89 -4.25 7.42
CA VAL A 206 2.01 -4.32 6.48
C VAL A 206 3.03 -5.31 7.02
N GLN A 207 3.23 -6.43 6.34
CA GLN A 207 4.28 -7.41 6.62
C GLN A 207 5.43 -7.13 5.65
N ARG A 208 6.64 -6.95 6.16
CA ARG A 208 7.84 -6.70 5.35
C ARG A 208 8.61 -7.99 5.12
N GLY A 209 9.28 -8.14 3.98
CA GLY A 209 9.88 -9.39 3.55
C GLY A 209 8.85 -10.38 3.00
N VAL A 210 9.21 -11.66 2.91
CA VAL A 210 8.38 -12.70 2.28
C VAL A 210 7.02 -12.90 2.97
N GLY A 211 6.89 -12.62 4.27
CA GLY A 211 5.64 -12.81 5.00
C GLY A 211 5.25 -14.29 5.16
N THR A 212 3.99 -14.56 5.52
CA THR A 212 3.46 -15.92 5.71
C THR A 212 2.79 -16.47 4.46
N SER A 213 2.76 -17.78 4.27
CA SER A 213 2.16 -18.45 3.10
C SER A 213 0.64 -18.25 2.97
N THR A 214 -0.01 -17.84 4.05
CA THR A 214 -1.44 -17.54 4.06
C THR A 214 -1.82 -16.24 3.33
N ASN A 215 -0.83 -15.45 2.93
CA ASN A 215 -1.04 -14.22 2.19
C ASN A 215 -1.31 -14.44 0.69
N GLY A 216 -1.38 -15.68 0.23
CA GLY A 216 -1.61 -16.01 -1.16
C GLY A 216 -0.33 -16.09 -2.00
N ALA A 217 -0.52 -16.04 -3.30
CA ALA A 217 0.50 -16.37 -4.29
C ALA A 217 1.59 -15.30 -4.45
N ALA A 218 1.23 -14.03 -4.35
CA ALA A 218 2.12 -12.90 -4.66
C ALA A 218 2.98 -12.42 -3.48
N ALA A 219 3.00 -13.10 -2.33
CA ALA A 219 3.80 -12.73 -1.16
C ALA A 219 5.30 -12.95 -1.43
N PHE A 220 5.98 -11.94 -1.97
CA PHE A 220 7.39 -12.00 -2.37
C PHE A 220 8.23 -10.95 -1.63
N GLY A 221 8.01 -9.66 -1.82
CA GLY A 221 8.78 -8.58 -1.19
C GLY A 221 8.15 -8.00 0.07
N ALA A 222 6.81 -7.95 0.11
CA ALA A 222 6.01 -7.53 1.25
C ALA A 222 4.56 -7.99 1.09
N THR A 223 3.73 -7.81 2.13
CA THR A 223 2.29 -8.03 2.06
C THR A 223 1.53 -6.94 2.80
N ILE A 224 0.45 -6.45 2.19
CA ILE A 224 -0.51 -5.52 2.79
C ILE A 224 -1.85 -6.25 2.97
N ASN A 225 -2.29 -6.39 4.22
CA ASN A 225 -3.55 -7.04 4.56
C ASN A 225 -4.54 -6.01 5.09
N LEU A 226 -5.58 -5.70 4.30
CA LEU A 226 -6.71 -4.86 4.72
C LEU A 226 -7.79 -5.74 5.35
N GLN A 227 -8.35 -5.27 6.43
CA GLN A 227 -9.47 -5.91 7.10
C GLN A 227 -10.68 -4.97 7.11
N THR A 228 -11.83 -5.47 6.65
CA THR A 228 -13.12 -4.76 6.62
C THR A 228 -14.22 -5.55 7.32
N THR A 229 -13.86 -6.42 8.25
CA THR A 229 -14.76 -7.44 8.79
C THR A 229 -15.37 -7.11 10.15
N THR A 230 -15.04 -5.95 10.72
CA THR A 230 -15.55 -5.52 12.02
C THR A 230 -17.08 -5.47 12.04
N ILE A 231 -17.66 -5.99 13.11
CA ILE A 231 -19.09 -5.98 13.35
C ILE A 231 -19.42 -4.70 14.14
N ASN A 232 -20.16 -3.80 13.52
CA ASN A 232 -20.70 -2.65 14.22
C ASN A 232 -21.91 -3.09 15.05
N LYS A 233 -21.79 -3.01 16.39
CA LYS A 233 -22.87 -3.44 17.30
C LYS A 233 -24.05 -2.47 17.30
N ASP A 234 -23.76 -1.18 17.22
CA ASP A 234 -24.74 -0.08 17.23
C ASP A 234 -25.03 0.43 15.82
N ALA A 235 -26.26 0.80 15.58
CA ALA A 235 -26.61 1.53 14.37
C ALA A 235 -25.86 2.88 14.30
N PHE A 236 -25.41 3.22 13.10
CA PHE A 236 -24.71 4.47 12.86
C PHE A 236 -25.06 5.08 11.50
N ALA A 237 -24.87 6.37 11.41
CA ALA A 237 -24.73 7.08 10.14
C ALA A 237 -23.50 7.96 10.26
N GLU A 238 -22.67 7.98 9.22
CA GLU A 238 -21.46 8.79 9.19
C GLU A 238 -21.35 9.56 7.88
N TYR A 239 -20.82 10.76 7.97
CA TYR A 239 -20.50 11.60 6.84
C TYR A 239 -19.09 12.14 7.00
N SER A 240 -18.25 11.90 5.99
CA SER A 240 -16.89 12.38 5.91
C SER A 240 -16.74 13.23 4.66
N THR A 241 -16.19 14.43 4.80
CA THR A 241 -15.92 15.30 3.66
C THR A 241 -14.61 16.03 3.85
N SER A 242 -13.88 16.24 2.76
CA SER A 242 -12.69 17.08 2.75
C SER A 242 -12.61 17.88 1.46
N ALA A 243 -11.89 19.00 1.52
CA ALA A 243 -11.56 19.84 0.39
C ALA A 243 -10.16 20.43 0.55
N GLY A 244 -9.48 20.74 -0.55
CA GLY A 244 -8.14 21.31 -0.49
C GLY A 244 -7.59 21.80 -1.83
N SER A 245 -6.29 21.94 -1.88
CA SER A 245 -5.55 22.38 -3.07
C SER A 245 -5.81 21.45 -4.26
N PHE A 246 -5.61 21.97 -5.45
CA PHE A 246 -5.79 21.25 -6.72
C PHE A 246 -7.21 20.70 -6.91
N GLY A 247 -8.23 21.45 -6.49
CA GLY A 247 -9.61 21.02 -6.60
C GLY A 247 -9.93 19.71 -5.88
N THR A 248 -9.04 19.25 -5.00
CA THR A 248 -9.21 17.95 -4.31
C THR A 248 -10.42 18.00 -3.40
N MET A 249 -11.36 17.08 -3.59
CA MET A 249 -12.57 16.90 -2.81
C MET A 249 -12.83 15.44 -2.53
N LYS A 250 -13.31 15.14 -1.32
CA LYS A 250 -13.83 13.84 -0.93
C LYS A 250 -15.19 14.01 -0.29
N HIS A 251 -16.12 13.11 -0.63
CA HIS A 251 -17.40 12.95 0.04
C HIS A 251 -17.66 11.46 0.26
N SER A 252 -17.92 11.07 1.49
CA SER A 252 -18.24 9.70 1.86
C SER A 252 -19.39 9.66 2.84
N VAL A 253 -20.38 8.82 2.57
CA VAL A 253 -21.55 8.58 3.42
C VAL A 253 -21.57 7.11 3.79
N GLY A 254 -21.59 6.80 5.07
CA GLY A 254 -21.69 5.45 5.60
C GLY A 254 -22.92 5.29 6.50
N VAL A 255 -23.58 4.14 6.41
CA VAL A 255 -24.66 3.77 7.30
C VAL A 255 -24.54 2.32 7.71
N GLY A 256 -24.90 2.01 8.95
CA GLY A 256 -24.92 0.64 9.45
C GLY A 256 -26.11 0.40 10.35
N SER A 257 -26.68 -0.81 10.24
CA SER A 257 -27.88 -1.20 11.00
C SER A 257 -27.59 -1.49 12.47
N GLY A 258 -26.32 -1.67 12.83
CA GLY A 258 -25.98 -2.38 14.07
C GLY A 258 -26.44 -3.84 14.01
N ILE A 259 -26.46 -4.50 15.17
CA ILE A 259 -26.87 -5.90 15.25
C ILE A 259 -28.39 -6.00 15.35
N ILE A 260 -29.02 -6.62 14.34
CA ILE A 260 -30.45 -6.88 14.28
C ILE A 260 -30.71 -8.30 14.77
N LYS A 261 -31.68 -8.46 15.71
CA LYS A 261 -32.08 -9.76 16.28
C LYS A 261 -30.90 -10.62 16.74
N GLU A 262 -29.84 -9.97 17.26
CA GLU A 262 -28.60 -10.61 17.77
C GLU A 262 -27.83 -11.44 16.74
N LYS A 263 -28.14 -11.30 15.44
CA LYS A 263 -27.58 -12.17 14.40
C LYS A 263 -27.20 -11.50 13.09
N PHE A 264 -27.81 -10.40 12.74
CA PHE A 264 -27.63 -9.81 11.40
C PHE A 264 -27.05 -8.40 11.49
N THR A 265 -26.18 -8.06 10.54
CA THR A 265 -25.71 -6.69 10.32
C THR A 265 -25.78 -6.34 8.83
N PHE A 266 -26.02 -5.06 8.55
CA PHE A 266 -25.95 -4.50 7.20
C PHE A 266 -25.24 -3.16 7.28
N ASP A 267 -24.19 -2.99 6.48
CA ASP A 267 -23.43 -1.75 6.36
C ASP A 267 -23.37 -1.35 4.89
N ALA A 268 -23.42 -0.06 4.62
CA ALA A 268 -23.28 0.50 3.28
C ALA A 268 -22.46 1.78 3.33
N ARG A 269 -21.64 2.02 2.29
CA ARG A 269 -20.89 3.25 2.08
C ARG A 269 -20.94 3.64 0.60
N LEU A 270 -21.07 4.95 0.35
CA LEU A 270 -20.87 5.56 -0.96
C LEU A 270 -19.79 6.62 -0.83
N SER A 271 -18.89 6.69 -1.81
CA SER A 271 -17.80 7.65 -1.80
C SER A 271 -17.53 8.23 -3.19
N LYS A 272 -17.15 9.50 -3.21
CA LYS A 272 -16.63 10.19 -4.38
C LYS A 272 -15.39 10.98 -3.99
N ILE A 273 -14.31 10.85 -4.78
CA ILE A 273 -13.08 11.63 -4.69
C ILE A 273 -12.84 12.28 -6.05
N SER A 274 -12.42 13.53 -6.05
CA SER A 274 -11.98 14.22 -7.26
C SER A 274 -10.75 15.08 -6.97
N SER A 275 -9.89 15.28 -7.97
CA SER A 275 -8.74 16.17 -7.92
C SER A 275 -8.38 16.61 -9.34
N ASP A 276 -7.88 17.84 -9.49
CA ASP A 276 -7.34 18.33 -10.77
C ASP A 276 -5.89 17.88 -11.01
N GLY A 277 -5.22 17.34 -9.93
CA GLY A 277 -3.79 17.01 -9.97
C GLY A 277 -2.88 18.23 -9.89
N PHE A 278 -1.59 18.00 -9.61
CA PHE A 278 -0.53 19.00 -9.70
C PHE A 278 0.00 19.11 -11.11
N ILE A 279 0.14 17.97 -11.81
CA ILE A 279 0.57 17.92 -13.21
C ILE A 279 -0.57 18.42 -14.11
N ASP A 280 -0.26 19.16 -15.17
CA ASP A 280 -1.24 19.74 -16.08
C ASP A 280 -2.21 18.67 -16.59
N ARG A 281 -3.52 18.94 -16.45
CA ARG A 281 -4.60 18.07 -16.88
C ARG A 281 -4.74 16.73 -16.14
N ALA A 282 -3.86 16.37 -15.20
CA ALA A 282 -3.83 15.09 -14.49
C ALA A 282 -4.99 14.94 -13.48
N SER A 283 -6.22 15.11 -13.96
CA SER A 283 -7.42 15.03 -13.14
C SER A 283 -7.82 13.59 -12.81
N ALA A 284 -8.52 13.42 -11.69
CA ALA A 284 -9.12 12.16 -11.26
C ALA A 284 -10.57 12.40 -10.78
N ASP A 285 -11.52 11.59 -11.25
CA ASP A 285 -12.91 11.48 -10.76
C ASP A 285 -13.17 10.02 -10.37
N LEU A 286 -13.13 9.75 -9.08
CA LEU A 286 -13.17 8.39 -8.53
C LEU A 286 -14.48 8.20 -7.76
N LYS A 287 -15.19 7.10 -8.02
CA LYS A 287 -16.45 6.75 -7.36
C LYS A 287 -16.38 5.34 -6.83
N SER A 288 -16.92 5.11 -5.65
CA SER A 288 -17.00 3.76 -5.09
C SER A 288 -18.22 3.57 -4.21
N PHE A 289 -18.61 2.30 -4.09
CA PHE A 289 -19.51 1.87 -3.04
C PHE A 289 -18.99 0.62 -2.33
N PHE A 290 -19.44 0.41 -1.11
CA PHE A 290 -19.17 -0.78 -0.31
C PHE A 290 -20.44 -1.21 0.40
N LEU A 291 -20.89 -2.44 0.17
CA LEU A 291 -22.04 -3.05 0.81
C LEU A 291 -21.58 -4.29 1.57
N SER A 292 -22.05 -4.45 2.78
CA SER A 292 -21.73 -5.61 3.62
C SER A 292 -22.96 -6.11 4.33
N GLY A 293 -23.20 -7.42 4.27
CA GLY A 293 -24.24 -8.12 5.02
C GLY A 293 -23.63 -9.26 5.81
N GLY A 294 -24.00 -9.40 7.08
CA GLY A 294 -23.46 -10.44 7.95
C GLY A 294 -24.52 -11.21 8.72
N TYR A 295 -24.31 -12.52 8.86
CA TYR A 295 -25.04 -13.41 9.76
C TYR A 295 -24.04 -14.00 10.77
N PHE A 296 -24.36 -13.81 12.04
CA PHE A 296 -23.48 -14.15 13.16
C PHE A 296 -24.21 -15.03 14.17
N THR A 297 -23.50 -16.03 14.65
CA THR A 297 -23.89 -16.85 15.79
C THR A 297 -22.65 -17.11 16.65
N PRO A 298 -22.75 -17.65 17.86
CA PRO A 298 -21.58 -17.99 18.67
C PRO A 298 -20.55 -18.87 17.99
N ASN A 299 -20.95 -19.64 16.97
CA ASN A 299 -20.06 -20.60 16.29
C ASN A 299 -19.94 -20.39 14.79
N THR A 300 -20.65 -19.44 14.18
CA THR A 300 -20.67 -19.29 12.72
C THR A 300 -20.76 -17.83 12.33
N ILE A 301 -19.92 -17.43 11.39
CA ILE A 301 -19.96 -16.14 10.71
C ILE A 301 -20.14 -16.44 9.22
N LEU A 302 -21.13 -15.79 8.61
CA LEU A 302 -21.28 -15.72 7.16
C LEU A 302 -21.38 -14.24 6.80
N LYS A 303 -20.48 -13.76 5.96
CA LYS A 303 -20.43 -12.35 5.55
C LYS A 303 -20.33 -12.24 4.03
N VAL A 304 -21.13 -11.37 3.47
CA VAL A 304 -21.08 -11.00 2.04
C VAL A 304 -20.61 -9.57 1.96
N ASN A 305 -19.59 -9.31 1.16
CA ASN A 305 -19.19 -7.96 0.77
C ASN A 305 -19.35 -7.80 -0.75
N ILE A 306 -19.88 -6.67 -1.15
CA ILE A 306 -19.97 -6.25 -2.55
C ILE A 306 -19.44 -4.83 -2.61
N PHE A 307 -18.40 -4.60 -3.39
CA PHE A 307 -17.85 -3.26 -3.54
C PHE A 307 -17.37 -3.04 -4.97
N SER A 308 -17.39 -1.79 -5.39
CA SER A 308 -17.02 -1.39 -6.73
C SER A 308 -16.24 -0.09 -6.68
N GLY A 309 -15.29 0.05 -7.59
CA GLY A 309 -14.61 1.29 -7.93
C GLY A 309 -14.80 1.61 -9.40
N LEU A 310 -15.01 2.88 -9.69
CA LEU A 310 -15.03 3.45 -11.03
C LEU A 310 -14.05 4.62 -11.04
N GLU A 311 -13.13 4.58 -11.98
CA GLU A 311 -12.19 5.67 -12.23
C GLU A 311 -12.40 6.32 -13.59
N ASP A 312 -12.23 7.63 -13.62
CA ASP A 312 -11.95 8.44 -14.79
C ASP A 312 -10.71 9.27 -14.46
N THR A 313 -9.54 8.89 -14.99
CA THR A 313 -8.27 9.59 -14.73
C THR A 313 -7.68 10.09 -16.04
N TYR A 314 -7.17 11.31 -16.04
CA TYR A 314 -6.41 11.83 -17.19
C TYR A 314 -4.97 11.31 -17.12
N GLN A 315 -4.42 10.91 -18.28
CA GLN A 315 -3.10 10.29 -18.35
C GLN A 315 -1.98 11.29 -18.02
N ALA A 316 -1.09 10.91 -17.12
CA ALA A 316 0.14 11.64 -16.78
C ALA A 316 1.36 10.69 -16.71
N TRP A 317 1.30 9.57 -17.44
CA TRP A 317 2.21 8.42 -17.31
C TRP A 317 3.61 8.68 -17.83
N ASN A 318 3.80 9.70 -18.70
CA ASN A 318 5.08 9.99 -19.31
C ASN A 318 6.03 10.81 -18.42
N GLY A 319 5.48 11.47 -17.39
CA GLY A 319 6.27 12.38 -16.56
C GLY A 319 6.79 13.60 -17.33
N VAL A 320 7.63 14.37 -16.68
CA VAL A 320 8.27 15.60 -17.21
C VAL A 320 9.69 15.29 -17.64
N PRO A 321 10.08 15.50 -18.92
CA PRO A 321 11.46 15.29 -19.37
C PRO A 321 12.47 16.15 -18.60
N SER A 322 13.65 15.61 -18.33
CA SER A 322 14.72 16.33 -17.63
C SER A 322 15.10 17.64 -18.34
N VAL A 323 15.07 17.67 -19.66
CA VAL A 323 15.33 18.89 -20.46
C VAL A 323 14.29 19.98 -20.18
N ARG A 324 13.02 19.60 -19.88
CA ARG A 324 11.98 20.56 -19.48
C ARG A 324 12.18 21.01 -18.02
N LEU A 325 12.44 20.09 -17.10
CA LEU A 325 12.72 20.40 -15.69
C LEU A 325 13.87 21.42 -15.55
N ASN A 326 14.91 21.25 -16.37
CA ASN A 326 16.11 22.11 -16.34
C ASN A 326 15.99 23.36 -17.23
N ASN A 327 14.88 23.60 -17.91
CA ASN A 327 14.65 24.69 -18.85
C ASN A 327 15.71 24.74 -19.99
N ASP A 328 16.19 23.58 -20.44
CA ASP A 328 17.15 23.45 -21.55
C ASP A 328 16.43 23.53 -22.90
N ALA A 329 16.40 24.72 -23.49
CA ALA A 329 15.68 24.97 -24.74
C ALA A 329 16.25 24.18 -25.92
N GLU A 330 17.58 24.05 -26.03
CA GLU A 330 18.23 23.26 -27.08
C GLU A 330 17.98 21.77 -26.89
N GLY A 331 18.03 21.32 -25.63
CA GLY A 331 17.68 19.94 -25.24
C GLY A 331 16.25 19.60 -25.56
N MET A 332 15.29 20.49 -25.32
CA MET A 332 13.87 20.26 -25.64
C MET A 332 13.63 20.12 -27.15
N GLN A 333 14.29 20.94 -27.97
CA GLN A 333 14.20 20.81 -29.43
C GLN A 333 14.78 19.47 -29.89
N ARG A 334 16.01 19.14 -29.45
CA ARG A 334 16.68 17.86 -29.76
C ARG A 334 15.83 16.64 -29.31
N TYR A 335 15.24 16.70 -28.10
CA TYR A 335 14.36 15.68 -27.60
C TYR A 335 13.15 15.47 -28.52
N GLY A 336 12.51 16.54 -28.95
CA GLY A 336 11.42 16.48 -29.93
C GLY A 336 11.83 15.91 -31.29
N ASP A 337 13.02 16.33 -31.80
CA ASP A 337 13.53 15.84 -33.08
C ASP A 337 13.82 14.32 -33.04
N HIS A 338 14.45 13.82 -31.97
CA HIS A 338 14.76 12.40 -31.82
C HIS A 338 13.50 11.52 -31.70
N TRP A 339 12.46 12.05 -31.05
CA TRP A 339 11.21 11.32 -30.80
C TRP A 339 10.11 11.66 -31.80
N LEU A 340 10.47 12.38 -32.88
CA LEU A 340 9.56 12.73 -33.96
C LEU A 340 8.30 13.46 -33.51
N TYR A 341 8.45 14.29 -32.48
CA TYR A 341 7.34 15.13 -32.00
C TYR A 341 6.99 16.17 -33.08
N SER A 342 5.69 16.46 -33.19
CA SER A 342 5.26 17.60 -33.98
C SER A 342 5.77 18.91 -33.36
N GLN A 343 5.94 19.97 -34.18
CA GLN A 343 6.33 21.28 -33.67
C GLN A 343 5.37 21.78 -32.58
N LYS A 344 4.08 21.43 -32.67
CA LYS A 344 3.09 21.77 -31.65
C LYS A 344 3.44 21.14 -30.30
N GLN A 345 3.87 19.87 -30.28
CA GLN A 345 4.28 19.19 -29.03
C GLN A 345 5.57 19.79 -28.45
N VAL A 346 6.53 20.18 -29.29
CA VAL A 346 7.74 20.88 -28.86
C VAL A 346 7.39 22.26 -28.30
N ASP A 347 6.54 23.02 -29.00
CA ASP A 347 6.08 24.34 -28.54
C ASP A 347 5.30 24.23 -27.20
N GLU A 348 4.49 23.22 -27.00
CA GLU A 348 3.81 22.93 -25.73
C GLU A 348 4.82 22.65 -24.62
N MET A 349 5.83 21.82 -24.88
CA MET A 349 6.90 21.53 -23.92
C MET A 349 7.66 22.80 -23.53
N VAL A 350 8.03 23.64 -24.49
CA VAL A 350 8.78 24.88 -24.26
C VAL A 350 7.99 25.94 -23.48
N ASN A 351 6.66 26.02 -23.71
CA ASN A 351 5.80 27.04 -23.12
C ASN A 351 5.12 26.63 -21.80
N SER A 352 5.12 25.35 -21.46
CA SER A 352 4.55 24.84 -20.20
C SER A 352 5.39 25.26 -19.00
N ASP A 353 4.85 25.09 -17.80
CA ASP A 353 5.64 25.16 -16.57
C ASP A 353 6.61 23.96 -16.49
N SER A 354 7.80 24.20 -15.96
CA SER A 354 8.86 23.19 -15.92
C SER A 354 8.56 22.00 -15.01
N ARG A 355 7.63 22.14 -14.09
CA ARG A 355 7.29 21.07 -13.12
C ARG A 355 5.92 20.46 -13.32
N THR A 356 5.06 21.06 -14.16
CA THR A 356 3.70 20.56 -14.37
C THR A 356 3.43 20.07 -15.80
N TYR A 357 4.42 20.19 -16.70
CA TYR A 357 4.29 19.76 -18.09
C TYR A 357 3.73 18.35 -18.21
N ASN A 358 2.76 18.17 -19.11
CA ASN A 358 2.20 16.88 -19.49
C ASN A 358 2.22 16.74 -21.02
N LEU A 359 2.81 15.65 -21.50
CA LEU A 359 2.88 15.34 -22.94
C LEU A 359 1.49 15.22 -23.58
N TYR A 360 0.53 14.68 -22.84
CA TYR A 360 -0.82 14.45 -23.32
C TYR A 360 -1.61 15.74 -23.36
N THR A 361 -2.18 16.08 -24.53
CA THR A 361 -2.88 17.35 -24.75
C THR A 361 -4.29 17.16 -25.33
N TYR A 362 -4.66 15.94 -25.68
CA TYR A 362 -6.00 15.62 -26.16
C TYR A 362 -6.97 15.67 -24.97
N GLU A 363 -8.11 16.34 -25.14
CA GLU A 363 -9.05 16.62 -24.03
C GLU A 363 -9.56 15.34 -23.35
N ASN A 364 -9.68 14.25 -24.10
CA ASN A 364 -10.20 12.98 -23.61
C ASN A 364 -9.13 11.89 -23.54
N GLU A 365 -7.87 12.25 -23.23
CA GLU A 365 -6.79 11.27 -23.02
C GLU A 365 -6.90 10.66 -21.61
N ILE A 366 -7.95 9.87 -21.43
CA ILE A 366 -8.35 9.32 -20.13
C ILE A 366 -8.09 7.83 -20.03
N ASP A 367 -7.98 7.36 -18.79
CA ASP A 367 -8.21 5.99 -18.39
C ASP A 367 -9.56 5.90 -17.70
N HIS A 368 -10.40 5.00 -18.20
CA HIS A 368 -11.74 4.73 -17.69
C HIS A 368 -11.86 3.25 -17.37
N TYR A 369 -11.87 2.90 -16.09
CA TYR A 369 -11.96 1.52 -15.66
C TYR A 369 -12.91 1.34 -14.48
N GLN A 370 -13.65 0.24 -14.51
CA GLN A 370 -14.52 -0.18 -13.40
C GLN A 370 -14.13 -1.56 -12.95
N GLN A 371 -14.04 -1.73 -11.63
CA GLN A 371 -13.77 -3.03 -11.02
C GLN A 371 -14.81 -3.34 -9.94
N ASP A 372 -15.52 -4.47 -10.11
CA ASP A 372 -16.57 -4.96 -9.22
C ASP A 372 -16.10 -6.18 -8.45
N HIS A 373 -16.26 -6.19 -7.14
CA HIS A 373 -15.82 -7.25 -6.24
C HIS A 373 -16.98 -7.86 -5.47
N TYR A 374 -17.05 -9.18 -5.47
CA TYR A 374 -18.02 -9.98 -4.73
C TYR A 374 -17.27 -10.96 -3.85
N GLN A 375 -17.50 -10.90 -2.54
CA GLN A 375 -16.83 -11.74 -1.55
C GLN A 375 -17.86 -12.43 -0.65
N LEU A 376 -17.78 -13.74 -0.52
CA LEU A 376 -18.50 -14.53 0.47
C LEU A 376 -17.50 -15.13 1.45
N LEU A 377 -17.58 -14.71 2.71
CA LEU A 377 -16.69 -15.12 3.79
C LEU A 377 -17.46 -16.02 4.76
N PHE A 378 -16.95 -17.20 5.00
CA PHE A 378 -17.51 -18.16 5.93
C PHE A 378 -16.47 -18.54 6.99
N SER A 379 -16.86 -18.49 8.26
CA SER A 379 -16.05 -18.98 9.37
C SER A 379 -16.90 -19.77 10.33
N ARG A 380 -16.39 -20.92 10.80
CA ARG A 380 -17.08 -21.78 11.74
C ARG A 380 -16.14 -22.36 12.79
N LYS A 381 -16.48 -22.13 14.05
CA LYS A 381 -15.92 -22.85 15.19
C LYS A 381 -16.55 -24.23 15.22
N LEU A 382 -15.81 -25.28 14.85
CA LEU A 382 -16.29 -26.64 14.85
C LEU A 382 -16.36 -27.19 16.28
N ASN A 383 -15.37 -26.84 17.10
CA ASN A 383 -15.31 -27.08 18.54
C ASN A 383 -14.25 -26.17 19.15
N GLU A 384 -13.89 -26.33 20.43
CA GLU A 384 -12.91 -25.47 21.12
C GLU A 384 -11.49 -25.52 20.52
N VAL A 385 -11.20 -26.54 19.71
CA VAL A 385 -9.87 -26.79 19.14
C VAL A 385 -9.80 -26.43 17.66
N PHE A 386 -10.90 -26.68 16.91
CA PHE A 386 -10.90 -26.56 15.46
C PHE A 386 -11.78 -25.42 14.96
N HIS A 387 -11.19 -24.60 14.05
CA HIS A 387 -11.89 -23.56 13.30
C HIS A 387 -11.71 -23.81 11.81
N PHE A 388 -12.77 -23.61 11.06
CA PHE A 388 -12.78 -23.69 9.59
C PHE A 388 -13.12 -22.33 9.01
N ASN A 389 -12.32 -21.87 8.02
CA ASN A 389 -12.59 -20.66 7.25
C ASN A 389 -12.61 -21.03 5.77
N ALA A 390 -13.48 -20.38 5.01
CA ALA A 390 -13.52 -20.46 3.57
C ALA A 390 -13.99 -19.13 3.00
N SER A 391 -13.50 -18.79 1.80
CA SER A 391 -14.03 -17.68 1.04
C SER A 391 -14.27 -18.09 -0.41
N LEU A 392 -15.27 -17.46 -1.02
CA LEU A 392 -15.47 -17.44 -2.46
C LEU A 392 -15.40 -15.99 -2.91
N PHE A 393 -14.78 -15.76 -4.05
CA PHE A 393 -14.67 -14.41 -4.59
C PHE A 393 -14.81 -14.40 -6.11
N TYR A 394 -15.30 -13.28 -6.60
CA TYR A 394 -15.36 -12.94 -8.01
C TYR A 394 -15.10 -11.45 -8.17
N THR A 395 -14.19 -11.13 -9.08
CA THR A 395 -13.88 -9.75 -9.47
C THR A 395 -14.08 -9.65 -10.97
N ALA A 396 -14.85 -8.67 -11.41
CA ALA A 396 -15.03 -8.32 -12.82
C ALA A 396 -14.41 -6.94 -13.07
N GLY A 397 -13.53 -6.85 -14.05
CA GLY A 397 -12.92 -5.61 -14.49
C GLY A 397 -13.27 -5.30 -15.94
N ASN A 398 -13.57 -4.05 -16.25
CA ASN A 398 -13.80 -3.62 -17.62
C ASN A 398 -13.49 -2.14 -17.78
N GLY A 399 -12.67 -1.81 -18.77
CA GLY A 399 -12.34 -0.43 -19.05
C GLY A 399 -11.42 -0.25 -20.25
N TYR A 400 -11.04 0.97 -20.47
CA TYR A 400 -10.15 1.35 -21.55
C TYR A 400 -9.38 2.62 -21.22
N TYR A 401 -8.23 2.77 -21.84
CA TYR A 401 -7.63 4.07 -21.98
C TYR A 401 -7.78 4.58 -23.42
N GLU A 402 -8.08 5.88 -23.57
CA GLU A 402 -8.29 6.56 -24.86
C GLU A 402 -7.09 7.43 -25.19
N GLN A 403 -6.66 7.38 -26.46
CA GLN A 403 -5.52 8.14 -26.93
C GLN A 403 -5.77 8.72 -28.32
N PHE A 404 -5.33 9.97 -28.52
CA PHE A 404 -5.19 10.58 -29.82
C PHE A 404 -3.82 10.24 -30.42
N LYS A 405 -3.81 9.77 -31.67
CA LYS A 405 -2.61 9.49 -32.45
C LYS A 405 -2.57 10.38 -33.68
N GLU A 406 -1.63 11.34 -33.68
CA GLU A 406 -1.36 12.20 -34.82
C GLU A 406 -0.63 11.42 -35.91
N ASN A 407 -1.08 11.51 -37.17
CA ASN A 407 -0.46 10.85 -38.32
C ASN A 407 -0.19 9.33 -38.14
N GLY A 408 -1.07 8.60 -37.44
CA GLY A 408 -0.97 7.15 -37.27
C GLY A 408 -0.98 6.43 -38.62
N LYS A 409 -0.11 5.42 -38.78
CA LYS A 409 -0.10 4.59 -39.98
C LYS A 409 -1.33 3.70 -39.98
N LEU A 410 -2.18 3.82 -41.03
CA LEU A 410 -3.42 3.08 -41.10
C LEU A 410 -3.21 1.55 -41.15
N ALA A 411 -2.08 1.10 -41.68
CA ALA A 411 -1.72 -0.31 -41.72
C ALA A 411 -1.53 -0.92 -40.33
N ASP A 412 -1.00 -0.18 -39.39
CA ASP A 412 -0.77 -0.64 -38.00
C ASP A 412 -2.11 -0.91 -37.26
N TYR A 413 -3.20 -0.35 -37.81
CA TYR A 413 -4.57 -0.52 -37.29
C TYR A 413 -5.44 -1.38 -38.20
N LEU A 414 -4.87 -2.12 -39.18
CA LEU A 414 -5.60 -2.93 -40.18
C LEU A 414 -6.64 -2.13 -40.97
N ILE A 415 -6.47 -0.84 -41.13
CA ILE A 415 -7.33 0.04 -41.90
C ILE A 415 -6.83 0.13 -43.35
N THR A 416 -7.67 -0.25 -44.29
CA THR A 416 -7.33 -0.12 -45.70
C THR A 416 -7.19 1.35 -46.11
N PRO A 417 -6.01 1.78 -46.60
CA PRO A 417 -5.77 3.16 -46.99
C PRO A 417 -6.76 3.64 -48.09
N PRO A 418 -7.51 4.72 -47.83
CA PRO A 418 -8.42 5.26 -48.87
C PRO A 418 -7.64 5.96 -50.00
N VAL A 419 -8.22 5.98 -51.19
CA VAL A 419 -7.73 6.77 -52.31
C VAL A 419 -8.57 8.04 -52.41
N ILE A 420 -7.94 9.21 -52.19
CA ILE A 420 -8.60 10.50 -52.23
C ILE A 420 -7.91 11.38 -53.29
N GLY A 421 -8.65 11.84 -54.29
CA GLY A 421 -8.06 12.64 -55.32
C GLY A 421 -7.02 11.93 -56.21
N GLY A 422 -6.99 10.60 -56.22
CA GLY A 422 -6.00 9.78 -56.92
C GLY A 422 -4.76 9.43 -56.08
N GLU A 423 -4.65 9.92 -54.84
CA GLU A 423 -3.55 9.61 -53.92
C GLU A 423 -3.99 8.63 -52.84
N THR A 424 -3.14 7.66 -52.52
CA THR A 424 -3.36 6.68 -51.43
C THR A 424 -2.93 7.29 -50.09
N ILE A 425 -3.90 7.49 -49.19
CA ILE A 425 -3.67 8.08 -47.87
C ILE A 425 -3.23 6.97 -46.88
N LYS A 426 -1.93 6.89 -46.57
CA LYS A 426 -1.36 5.85 -45.73
C LYS A 426 -1.35 6.20 -44.24
N LYS A 427 -1.52 7.45 -43.88
CA LYS A 427 -1.53 7.95 -42.49
C LYS A 427 -2.75 8.82 -42.24
N SER A 428 -3.23 8.81 -41.02
CA SER A 428 -4.37 9.62 -40.61
C SER A 428 -4.29 9.91 -39.11
N ASP A 429 -4.81 11.05 -38.68
CA ASP A 429 -5.13 11.24 -37.27
C ASP A 429 -6.25 10.30 -36.90
N LEU A 430 -6.14 9.69 -35.72
CA LEU A 430 -7.13 8.76 -35.21
C LEU A 430 -7.23 8.82 -33.69
N ILE A 431 -8.36 8.35 -33.14
CA ILE A 431 -8.55 8.13 -31.72
C ILE A 431 -8.74 6.62 -31.51
N ARG A 432 -7.92 6.07 -30.62
CA ARG A 432 -7.96 4.65 -30.27
C ARG A 432 -8.33 4.46 -28.83
N ARG A 433 -8.97 3.33 -28.53
CA ARG A 433 -9.15 2.81 -27.17
C ARG A 433 -8.51 1.45 -27.08
N LYS A 434 -7.66 1.26 -26.08
CA LYS A 434 -7.17 -0.05 -25.70
C LYS A 434 -7.92 -0.51 -24.46
N TRP A 435 -8.54 -1.67 -24.57
CA TRP A 435 -9.46 -2.24 -23.59
C TRP A 435 -8.83 -3.36 -22.80
N LEU A 436 -9.20 -3.44 -21.53
CA LEU A 436 -9.05 -4.61 -20.69
C LEU A 436 -10.43 -5.02 -20.18
N ALA A 437 -10.78 -6.31 -20.40
CA ALA A 437 -11.98 -6.91 -19.83
C ALA A 437 -11.57 -8.22 -19.17
N ASN A 438 -11.77 -8.35 -17.87
CA ASN A 438 -11.24 -9.49 -17.12
C ASN A 438 -12.19 -10.00 -16.05
N ASP A 439 -12.15 -11.31 -15.87
CA ASP A 439 -12.82 -12.05 -14.81
C ASP A 439 -11.78 -12.75 -13.93
N PHE A 440 -11.81 -12.50 -12.61
CA PHE A 440 -10.95 -13.16 -11.65
C PHE A 440 -11.77 -13.75 -10.53
N TYR A 441 -11.74 -15.07 -10.39
CA TYR A 441 -12.56 -15.76 -9.43
C TYR A 441 -11.84 -16.92 -8.75
N GLY A 442 -12.30 -17.29 -7.56
CA GLY A 442 -11.65 -18.36 -6.84
C GLY A 442 -12.19 -18.60 -5.45
N THR A 443 -11.43 -19.43 -4.75
CA THR A 443 -11.74 -19.82 -3.37
C THR A 443 -10.47 -19.89 -2.55
N THR A 444 -10.59 -19.55 -1.27
CA THR A 444 -9.55 -19.84 -0.27
C THR A 444 -10.18 -20.63 0.88
N PHE A 445 -9.40 -21.45 1.56
CA PHE A 445 -9.84 -22.17 2.74
C PHE A 445 -8.72 -22.34 3.76
N SER A 446 -9.09 -22.49 5.03
CA SER A 446 -8.15 -22.91 6.08
C SER A 446 -8.85 -23.67 7.20
N VAL A 447 -8.15 -24.64 7.75
CA VAL A 447 -8.50 -25.34 8.99
C VAL A 447 -7.44 -24.99 10.02
N ASN A 448 -7.84 -24.38 11.11
CA ASN A 448 -6.97 -24.04 12.23
C ASN A 448 -7.24 -24.97 13.40
N ARG A 449 -6.20 -25.61 13.89
CA ARG A 449 -6.23 -26.39 15.13
C ARG A 449 -5.41 -25.63 16.16
N LYS A 450 -6.05 -25.18 17.24
CA LYS A 450 -5.40 -24.45 18.33
C LYS A 450 -5.48 -25.24 19.62
N LEU A 451 -4.32 -25.53 20.21
CA LEU A 451 -4.15 -26.06 21.56
C LEU A 451 -3.39 -25.04 22.39
N GLU A 452 -3.24 -25.29 23.69
CA GLU A 452 -2.54 -24.38 24.61
C GLU A 452 -1.10 -24.06 24.15
N THR A 453 -0.34 -25.08 23.71
CA THR A 453 1.08 -24.96 23.33
C THR A 453 1.34 -25.00 21.83
N ASN A 454 0.34 -25.25 21.01
CA ASN A 454 0.57 -25.31 19.57
C ASN A 454 -0.66 -24.90 18.73
N GLU A 455 -0.35 -24.32 17.58
CA GLU A 455 -1.33 -23.95 16.58
C GLU A 455 -0.90 -24.50 15.23
N PHE A 456 -1.76 -25.31 14.62
CA PHE A 456 -1.55 -25.84 13.27
C PHE A 456 -2.61 -25.27 12.33
N THR A 457 -2.18 -24.74 11.19
CA THR A 457 -3.07 -24.26 10.13
C THR A 457 -2.74 -25.03 8.86
N PHE A 458 -3.75 -25.66 8.28
CA PHE A 458 -3.68 -26.17 6.92
C PHE A 458 -4.69 -25.40 6.07
N GLY A 459 -4.25 -24.98 4.88
CA GLY A 459 -5.12 -24.22 3.99
C GLY A 459 -4.60 -24.17 2.56
N GLY A 460 -5.28 -23.38 1.76
CA GLY A 460 -4.92 -23.21 0.36
C GLY A 460 -5.92 -22.35 -0.39
N GLY A 461 -5.73 -22.28 -1.70
CA GLY A 461 -6.61 -21.55 -2.60
C GLY A 461 -6.48 -22.04 -4.03
N TYR A 462 -7.51 -21.77 -4.79
CA TYR A 462 -7.53 -21.94 -6.23
C TYR A 462 -8.22 -20.74 -6.86
N ASN A 463 -7.59 -20.18 -7.88
CA ASN A 463 -8.18 -19.07 -8.62
C ASN A 463 -7.92 -19.21 -10.12
N VAL A 464 -8.77 -18.55 -10.89
CA VAL A 464 -8.70 -18.45 -12.34
C VAL A 464 -8.87 -16.99 -12.71
N TYR A 465 -8.01 -16.53 -13.58
CA TYR A 465 -8.12 -15.24 -14.25
C TYR A 465 -8.30 -15.50 -15.75
N ASP A 466 -9.22 -14.77 -16.36
CA ASP A 466 -9.53 -14.79 -17.79
C ASP A 466 -9.64 -13.35 -18.27
N GLY A 467 -8.70 -12.89 -19.09
CA GLY A 467 -8.56 -11.50 -19.50
C GLY A 467 -8.46 -11.33 -21.00
N ASP A 468 -9.26 -10.40 -21.52
CA ASP A 468 -9.25 -9.95 -22.93
C ASP A 468 -8.58 -8.57 -23.01
N HIS A 469 -7.53 -8.47 -23.85
CA HIS A 469 -6.85 -7.23 -24.22
C HIS A 469 -7.14 -6.92 -25.68
N PHE A 470 -7.84 -5.83 -25.99
CA PHE A 470 -8.19 -5.52 -27.38
C PHE A 470 -8.22 -4.03 -27.66
N GLY A 471 -7.97 -3.67 -28.93
CA GLY A 471 -7.94 -2.28 -29.36
C GLY A 471 -9.03 -1.93 -30.37
N LYS A 472 -9.63 -0.75 -30.21
CA LYS A 472 -10.65 -0.22 -31.13
C LYS A 472 -10.29 1.19 -31.57
N VAL A 473 -10.23 1.40 -32.89
CA VAL A 473 -10.21 2.74 -33.48
C VAL A 473 -11.64 3.26 -33.50
N ILE A 474 -11.90 4.30 -32.68
CA ILE A 474 -13.26 4.87 -32.53
C ILE A 474 -13.50 6.04 -33.51
N TRP A 475 -12.43 6.66 -33.97
CA TRP A 475 -12.47 7.73 -34.95
C TRP A 475 -11.16 7.77 -35.77
N ALA A 476 -11.27 8.08 -37.04
CA ALA A 476 -10.13 8.42 -37.89
C ALA A 476 -10.52 9.48 -38.87
N ARG A 477 -9.64 10.46 -39.16
CA ARG A 477 -9.88 11.51 -40.14
C ARG A 477 -10.13 10.92 -41.57
N ASN A 478 -9.41 9.87 -41.90
CA ASN A 478 -9.47 9.14 -43.14
C ASN A 478 -9.67 7.64 -42.87
N ALA A 479 -10.86 7.23 -42.51
CA ALA A 479 -11.17 5.85 -42.07
C ALA A 479 -11.33 4.85 -43.22
N GLY A 480 -11.35 5.30 -44.47
CA GLY A 480 -11.57 4.41 -45.61
C GLY A 480 -12.93 3.73 -45.55
N THR A 481 -12.94 2.41 -45.69
CA THR A 481 -14.16 1.58 -45.55
C THR A 481 -14.32 0.96 -44.16
N SER A 482 -13.46 1.29 -43.22
CA SER A 482 -13.52 0.76 -41.84
C SER A 482 -14.73 1.35 -41.11
N GLY A 483 -15.43 0.49 -40.38
CA GLY A 483 -16.57 0.90 -39.56
C GLY A 483 -16.15 1.62 -38.29
N MET A 484 -17.11 2.23 -37.58
CA MET A 484 -16.89 2.73 -36.21
C MET A 484 -16.53 1.56 -35.29
N ASN A 485 -15.68 1.86 -34.30
CA ASN A 485 -15.18 0.85 -33.34
C ASN A 485 -14.44 -0.32 -34.04
N HIS A 486 -13.66 0.00 -35.06
CA HIS A 486 -12.86 -0.98 -35.78
C HIS A 486 -11.82 -1.61 -34.84
N GLU A 487 -11.96 -2.90 -34.58
CA GLU A 487 -11.02 -3.67 -33.75
C GLU A 487 -9.81 -4.06 -34.58
N TRP A 488 -8.58 -3.76 -34.08
CA TRP A 488 -7.35 -4.09 -34.81
C TRP A 488 -6.52 -5.18 -34.16
N TYR A 489 -6.67 -5.43 -32.86
CA TYR A 489 -6.02 -6.53 -32.16
C TYR A 489 -6.89 -7.11 -31.07
N ARG A 490 -6.66 -8.35 -30.75
CA ARG A 490 -7.17 -9.03 -29.57
C ARG A 490 -6.21 -10.08 -29.09
N GLY A 491 -5.74 -9.92 -27.85
CA GLY A 491 -5.02 -10.91 -27.09
C GLY A 491 -5.83 -11.39 -25.91
N THR A 492 -5.58 -12.60 -25.45
CA THR A 492 -6.22 -13.17 -24.25
C THR A 492 -5.16 -13.71 -23.29
N GLY A 493 -5.49 -13.70 -22.00
CA GLY A 493 -4.68 -14.31 -20.96
C GLY A 493 -5.52 -15.19 -20.06
N LEU A 494 -5.20 -16.49 -19.98
CA LEU A 494 -5.85 -17.44 -19.08
C LEU A 494 -4.82 -17.94 -18.06
N LYS A 495 -5.00 -17.56 -16.78
CA LYS A 495 -4.11 -17.98 -15.70
C LYS A 495 -4.84 -18.76 -14.63
N LYS A 496 -4.29 -19.91 -14.26
CA LYS A 496 -4.80 -20.77 -13.18
C LYS A 496 -3.74 -20.89 -12.11
N ASP A 497 -4.11 -20.65 -10.87
CA ASP A 497 -3.21 -20.70 -9.72
C ASP A 497 -3.80 -21.60 -8.64
N PHE A 498 -3.03 -22.57 -8.20
CA PHE A 498 -3.38 -23.44 -7.10
C PHE A 498 -2.27 -23.42 -6.07
N ASN A 499 -2.65 -23.28 -4.80
CA ASN A 499 -1.70 -23.38 -3.71
C ASN A 499 -2.28 -24.12 -2.50
N VAL A 500 -1.41 -24.83 -1.78
CA VAL A 500 -1.69 -25.40 -0.46
C VAL A 500 -0.55 -25.07 0.48
N TYR A 501 -0.87 -24.88 1.75
CA TYR A 501 0.13 -24.59 2.77
C TYR A 501 -0.19 -25.28 4.10
N ALA A 502 0.89 -25.55 4.87
CA ALA A 502 0.81 -26.04 6.24
C ALA A 502 1.69 -25.17 7.14
N LYS A 503 1.09 -24.56 8.14
CA LYS A 503 1.77 -23.65 9.09
C LYS A 503 1.66 -24.24 10.49
N TYR A 504 2.77 -24.25 11.23
CA TYR A 504 2.85 -24.78 12.58
C TYR A 504 3.59 -23.81 13.50
N ASN A 505 2.93 -23.42 14.57
CA ASN A 505 3.50 -22.68 15.68
C ASN A 505 3.54 -23.61 16.89
N TYR A 506 4.70 -23.76 17.51
CA TYR A 506 4.91 -24.62 18.65
C TYR A 506 5.62 -23.90 19.78
N GLU A 507 4.97 -23.78 20.92
CA GLU A 507 5.54 -23.27 22.16
C GLU A 507 6.36 -24.38 22.83
N LEU A 508 7.67 -24.42 22.50
CA LEU A 508 8.59 -25.41 23.04
C LEU A 508 8.84 -25.21 24.54
N ALA A 509 8.80 -23.96 24.98
CA ALA A 509 8.84 -23.50 26.36
C ALA A 509 8.02 -22.22 26.47
N GLU A 510 7.66 -21.78 27.69
CA GLU A 510 6.87 -20.54 27.94
C GLU A 510 7.40 -19.31 27.20
N ASN A 511 8.71 -19.29 26.96
CA ASN A 511 9.42 -18.17 26.34
C ASN A 511 10.01 -18.49 24.97
N LEU A 512 9.80 -19.67 24.39
CA LEU A 512 10.40 -20.12 23.14
C LEU A 512 9.37 -20.71 22.17
N ASN A 513 9.13 -20.03 21.07
CA ASN A 513 8.23 -20.49 20.00
C ASN A 513 9.01 -20.86 18.74
N LEU A 514 8.68 -22.00 18.18
CA LEU A 514 9.14 -22.46 16.88
C LEU A 514 8.05 -22.23 15.84
N PHE A 515 8.44 -21.77 14.69
CA PHE A 515 7.58 -21.50 13.54
C PHE A 515 8.06 -22.26 12.31
N ALA A 516 7.14 -22.95 11.63
CA ALA A 516 7.38 -23.56 10.33
C ALA A 516 6.16 -23.30 9.42
N ASP A 517 6.41 -23.01 8.16
CA ASP A 517 5.37 -22.69 7.18
C ASP A 517 5.87 -23.17 5.80
N PHE A 518 5.11 -24.06 5.19
CA PHE A 518 5.44 -24.68 3.92
C PHE A 518 4.30 -24.44 2.94
N GLN A 519 4.62 -23.92 1.77
CA GLN A 519 3.67 -23.73 0.69
C GLN A 519 4.15 -24.48 -0.57
N TYR A 520 3.20 -25.15 -1.22
CA TYR A 520 3.34 -25.64 -2.59
C TYR A 520 2.36 -24.88 -3.47
N ARG A 521 2.81 -24.40 -4.63
CA ARG A 521 2.03 -23.61 -5.58
C ARG A 521 2.29 -24.07 -6.99
N THR A 522 1.24 -24.19 -7.79
CA THR A 522 1.32 -24.45 -9.23
C THR A 522 0.58 -23.35 -9.99
N ILE A 523 1.14 -23.00 -11.16
CA ILE A 523 0.59 -21.97 -12.03
C ILE A 523 0.63 -22.50 -13.45
N ASP A 524 -0.49 -22.38 -14.15
CA ASP A 524 -0.59 -22.54 -15.59
C ASP A 524 -1.04 -21.21 -16.19
N TYR A 525 -0.29 -20.70 -17.15
CA TYR A 525 -0.56 -19.42 -17.79
C TYR A 525 -0.45 -19.55 -19.31
N GLU A 526 -1.52 -19.22 -20.01
CA GLU A 526 -1.63 -19.24 -21.46
C GLU A 526 -1.93 -17.83 -21.96
N ILE A 527 -1.12 -17.35 -22.92
CA ILE A 527 -1.32 -16.08 -23.62
C ILE A 527 -1.56 -16.42 -25.08
N THR A 528 -2.62 -15.88 -25.68
CA THR A 528 -2.97 -16.14 -27.09
C THR A 528 -3.49 -14.89 -27.78
N GLY A 529 -3.66 -14.98 -29.11
CA GLY A 529 -4.14 -13.90 -29.96
C GLY A 529 -3.04 -13.01 -30.52
N THR A 530 -3.35 -11.76 -30.77
CA THR A 530 -2.42 -10.76 -31.34
C THR A 530 -2.25 -9.59 -30.40
N ASP A 531 -1.05 -9.01 -30.41
CA ASP A 531 -0.76 -7.75 -29.71
C ASP A 531 -1.11 -6.52 -30.54
N ASP A 532 -0.95 -5.35 -29.96
CA ASP A 532 -1.31 -4.08 -30.61
C ASP A 532 -0.41 -3.72 -31.81
N ASP A 533 0.79 -4.30 -31.86
CA ASP A 533 1.73 -4.27 -32.98
C ASP A 533 1.52 -5.43 -33.98
N LEU A 534 0.45 -6.19 -33.82
CA LEU A 534 0.03 -7.33 -34.65
C LEU A 534 0.92 -8.59 -34.53
N ARG A 535 1.79 -8.67 -33.54
CA ARG A 535 2.55 -9.90 -33.23
C ARG A 535 1.61 -11.03 -32.74
N ASP A 536 1.92 -12.27 -33.10
CA ASP A 536 1.28 -13.45 -32.49
C ASP A 536 1.82 -13.64 -31.06
N LEU A 537 0.91 -13.65 -30.09
CA LEU A 537 1.21 -13.77 -28.67
C LEU A 537 1.28 -15.22 -28.17
N LYS A 538 1.00 -16.21 -29.00
CA LYS A 538 0.80 -17.60 -28.58
C LYS A 538 1.97 -18.17 -27.79
N GLN A 539 1.77 -18.32 -26.48
CA GLN A 539 2.75 -18.91 -25.55
C GLN A 539 2.05 -19.54 -24.36
N SER A 540 2.71 -20.49 -23.69
CA SER A 540 2.19 -21.17 -22.51
C SER A 540 3.32 -21.42 -21.51
N HIS A 541 3.06 -21.15 -20.24
CA HIS A 541 4.01 -21.27 -19.15
C HIS A 541 3.40 -22.04 -17.99
N SER A 542 4.19 -22.96 -17.41
CA SER A 542 3.78 -23.71 -16.22
C SER A 542 4.89 -23.67 -15.18
N PHE A 543 4.53 -23.44 -13.92
CA PHE A 543 5.45 -23.34 -12.80
C PHE A 543 5.01 -24.19 -11.62
N GLU A 544 5.99 -24.75 -10.92
CA GLU A 544 5.83 -25.44 -9.65
C GLU A 544 6.79 -24.84 -8.62
N PHE A 545 6.26 -24.33 -7.53
CA PHE A 545 7.06 -23.67 -6.51
C PHE A 545 6.89 -24.31 -5.13
N PHE A 546 8.01 -24.45 -4.42
CA PHE A 546 8.04 -24.82 -3.02
C PHE A 546 8.66 -23.69 -2.21
N ASN A 547 7.90 -23.12 -1.28
CA ASN A 547 8.22 -21.93 -0.50
C ASN A 547 8.27 -22.26 1.01
N PRO A 548 9.40 -22.79 1.52
CA PRO A 548 9.57 -23.08 2.95
C PRO A 548 9.91 -21.82 3.72
N LYS A 549 9.40 -21.74 4.96
CA LYS A 549 9.69 -20.68 5.91
C LYS A 549 9.84 -21.29 7.29
N VAL A 550 10.86 -20.89 8.04
CA VAL A 550 11.12 -21.36 9.39
C VAL A 550 11.60 -20.21 10.26
N GLY A 551 11.27 -20.22 11.52
CA GLY A 551 11.71 -19.18 12.42
C GLY A 551 11.60 -19.56 13.88
N ILE A 552 12.27 -18.79 14.72
CA ILE A 552 12.31 -18.93 16.17
C ILE A 552 11.96 -17.56 16.76
N TYR A 553 11.01 -17.54 17.68
CA TYR A 553 10.72 -16.37 18.50
C TYR A 553 11.09 -16.70 19.95
N TYR A 554 11.83 -15.79 20.59
CA TYR A 554 12.28 -15.93 21.95
C TYR A 554 11.91 -14.71 22.80
N GLN A 555 11.14 -14.94 23.88
CA GLN A 555 10.76 -13.95 24.86
C GLN A 555 11.83 -13.91 25.96
N LEU A 556 12.70 -12.90 25.97
CA LEU A 556 13.73 -12.75 27.01
C LEU A 556 13.12 -12.45 28.39
N ASN A 557 12.11 -11.59 28.40
CA ASN A 557 11.30 -11.20 29.57
C ASN A 557 10.05 -10.46 29.08
N ASP A 558 9.21 -9.96 29.99
CA ASP A 558 7.96 -9.26 29.66
C ASP A 558 8.15 -8.00 28.79
N GLN A 559 9.34 -7.47 28.71
CA GLN A 559 9.65 -6.23 27.97
C GLN A 559 10.45 -6.48 26.70
N GLN A 560 11.07 -7.64 26.55
CA GLN A 560 12.05 -7.91 25.50
C GLN A 560 11.76 -9.21 24.79
N ASN A 561 11.76 -9.16 23.48
CA ASN A 561 11.70 -10.33 22.63
C ASN A 561 12.61 -10.19 21.41
N MET A 562 12.95 -11.32 20.83
CA MET A 562 13.71 -11.38 19.60
C MET A 562 13.24 -12.55 18.73
N TYR A 563 13.55 -12.48 17.46
CA TYR A 563 13.29 -13.56 16.52
C TYR A 563 14.38 -13.65 15.45
N VAL A 564 14.49 -14.84 14.88
CA VAL A 564 15.20 -15.09 13.64
C VAL A 564 14.29 -15.85 12.71
N ASN A 565 14.38 -15.56 11.42
CA ASN A 565 13.56 -16.25 10.43
C ASN A 565 14.36 -16.42 9.13
N PHE A 566 14.04 -17.50 8.43
CA PHE A 566 14.40 -17.76 7.05
C PHE A 566 13.13 -18.02 6.26
N ALA A 567 12.99 -17.38 5.11
CA ALA A 567 11.88 -17.60 4.20
C ALA A 567 12.37 -17.66 2.76
N ARG A 568 11.79 -18.59 1.98
CA ARG A 568 11.97 -18.64 0.54
C ARG A 568 10.66 -18.35 -0.16
N ALA A 569 10.73 -17.57 -1.23
CA ALA A 569 9.62 -17.30 -2.13
C ALA A 569 10.08 -17.40 -3.58
N ASN A 570 9.18 -17.85 -4.45
CA ASN A 570 9.38 -17.87 -5.89
C ASN A 570 8.24 -17.09 -6.55
N ARG A 571 8.53 -16.44 -7.68
CA ARG A 571 7.57 -15.64 -8.42
C ARG A 571 7.79 -15.80 -9.92
N GLU A 572 6.72 -16.08 -10.65
CA GLU A 572 6.69 -16.12 -12.10
C GLU A 572 6.79 -14.73 -12.72
N PRO A 573 7.23 -14.57 -13.98
CA PRO A 573 7.09 -13.32 -14.73
C PRO A 573 5.63 -12.94 -14.92
N ASN A 574 5.35 -11.66 -15.04
CA ASN A 574 4.02 -11.14 -15.37
C ASN A 574 3.80 -11.08 -16.90
N ARG A 575 2.60 -10.65 -17.36
CA ARG A 575 2.29 -10.55 -18.79
C ARG A 575 3.28 -9.66 -19.52
N ASP A 576 3.53 -8.45 -19.03
CA ASP A 576 4.40 -7.48 -19.69
C ASP A 576 5.82 -8.02 -19.85
N ASN A 577 6.32 -8.78 -18.86
CA ASN A 577 7.64 -9.40 -18.98
C ASN A 577 7.76 -10.37 -20.17
N TYR A 578 6.66 -11.01 -20.57
CA TYR A 578 6.64 -11.91 -21.72
C TYR A 578 6.34 -11.19 -23.03
N VAL A 579 5.43 -10.23 -23.01
CA VAL A 579 4.97 -9.52 -24.20
C VAL A 579 5.99 -8.49 -24.66
N ASP A 580 6.57 -7.74 -23.70
CA ASP A 580 7.57 -6.68 -23.99
C ASP A 580 9.01 -7.23 -24.04
N ALA A 581 9.22 -8.54 -23.83
CA ALA A 581 10.54 -9.13 -23.94
C ALA A 581 11.10 -9.00 -25.38
N ASP A 582 12.40 -8.71 -25.48
CA ASP A 582 13.09 -8.74 -26.75
C ASP A 582 12.95 -10.14 -27.39
N PRO A 583 12.34 -10.27 -28.60
CA PRO A 583 12.14 -11.56 -29.26
C PRO A 583 13.45 -12.33 -29.53
N ASP A 584 14.55 -11.62 -29.74
CA ASP A 584 15.89 -12.17 -29.98
C ASP A 584 16.71 -12.34 -28.68
N GLY A 585 16.14 -11.84 -27.54
CA GLY A 585 16.77 -11.88 -26.23
C GLY A 585 16.52 -13.18 -25.45
N LYS A 586 16.98 -13.20 -24.20
CA LYS A 586 16.74 -14.31 -23.28
C LYS A 586 15.30 -14.24 -22.76
N ALA A 587 14.53 -15.33 -22.95
CA ALA A 587 13.18 -15.42 -22.43
C ALA A 587 13.15 -15.18 -20.90
N PRO A 588 12.16 -14.41 -20.38
CA PRO A 588 11.99 -14.15 -18.95
C PRO A 588 11.79 -15.47 -18.18
N THR A 589 12.40 -15.55 -17.00
CA THR A 589 12.27 -16.70 -16.11
C THR A 589 11.86 -16.26 -14.70
N PHE A 590 11.43 -17.22 -13.89
CA PHE A 590 10.98 -16.94 -12.53
C PHE A 590 12.10 -16.44 -11.62
N GLU A 591 11.71 -15.62 -10.66
CA GLU A 591 12.58 -15.09 -9.61
C GLU A 591 12.53 -15.97 -8.36
N THR A 592 13.66 -16.11 -7.68
CA THR A 592 13.74 -16.74 -6.35
C THR A 592 14.32 -15.77 -5.35
N LEU A 593 13.65 -15.63 -4.21
CA LEU A 593 14.11 -14.84 -3.05
C LEU A 593 14.37 -15.78 -1.87
N ASN A 594 15.56 -15.66 -1.27
CA ASN A 594 15.88 -16.22 0.04
C ASN A 594 16.06 -15.06 1.02
N ASP A 595 15.19 -14.95 2.02
CA ASP A 595 15.12 -13.85 2.97
C ASP A 595 15.51 -14.34 4.37
N PHE A 596 16.49 -13.67 4.97
CA PHE A 596 16.97 -13.91 6.33
C PHE A 596 16.69 -12.68 7.16
N GLU A 597 15.96 -12.84 8.27
CA GLU A 597 15.64 -11.73 9.15
C GLU A 597 16.02 -12.02 10.62
N PHE A 598 16.43 -10.95 11.28
CA PHE A 598 16.60 -10.89 12.73
C PHE A 598 15.83 -9.70 13.26
N GLY A 599 14.98 -9.91 14.27
CA GLY A 599 14.25 -8.81 14.93
C GLY A 599 14.48 -8.82 16.44
N TYR A 600 14.55 -7.63 17.02
CA TYR A 600 14.57 -7.40 18.46
C TYR A 600 13.59 -6.29 18.82
N LYS A 601 12.82 -6.48 19.89
CA LYS A 601 11.88 -5.49 20.44
C LYS A 601 12.11 -5.31 21.94
N PHE A 602 12.04 -4.05 22.37
CA PHE A 602 12.04 -3.66 23.77
C PHE A 602 10.88 -2.71 24.04
N ASN A 603 10.00 -3.06 24.95
CA ASN A 603 8.78 -2.29 25.23
C ASN A 603 8.65 -2.00 26.74
N THR A 604 8.44 -0.73 27.05
CA THR A 604 8.07 -0.27 28.38
C THR A 604 6.83 0.64 28.28
N SER A 605 6.30 1.11 29.39
CA SER A 605 5.17 2.07 29.37
C SER A 605 5.50 3.42 28.72
N ARG A 606 6.78 3.76 28.52
CA ARG A 606 7.22 5.05 27.96
C ARG A 606 8.09 4.94 26.73
N LEU A 607 8.72 3.81 26.50
CA LEU A 607 9.69 3.61 25.42
C LEU A 607 9.41 2.27 24.75
N ALA A 608 9.24 2.31 23.44
CA ALA A 608 9.22 1.16 22.56
C ALA A 608 10.40 1.28 21.59
N LEU A 609 11.23 0.25 21.50
CA LEU A 609 12.33 0.17 20.55
C LEU A 609 12.15 -1.09 19.71
N GLY A 610 12.47 -1.00 18.44
CA GLY A 610 12.50 -2.11 17.51
C GLY A 610 13.73 -2.03 16.62
N VAL A 611 14.33 -3.18 16.38
CA VAL A 611 15.41 -3.35 15.41
C VAL A 611 15.02 -4.54 14.53
N ASN A 612 15.13 -4.39 13.22
CA ASN A 612 15.01 -5.48 12.29
C ASN A 612 16.15 -5.43 11.28
N ALA A 613 16.95 -6.47 11.20
CA ALA A 613 17.98 -6.65 10.18
C ALA A 613 17.47 -7.66 9.17
N TYR A 614 17.67 -7.38 7.89
CA TYR A 614 17.26 -8.28 6.80
C TYR A 614 18.37 -8.45 5.77
N TYR A 615 18.39 -9.63 5.15
CA TYR A 615 19.28 -9.97 4.04
C TYR A 615 18.51 -10.80 3.01
N MET A 616 18.08 -10.14 1.94
CA MET A 616 17.25 -10.67 0.86
C MET A 616 18.15 -10.99 -0.33
N LEU A 617 18.34 -12.28 -0.62
CA LEU A 617 19.16 -12.79 -1.74
C LEU A 617 18.26 -13.20 -2.88
N TYR A 618 18.45 -12.59 -4.04
CA TYR A 618 17.70 -12.88 -5.25
C TYR A 618 18.52 -13.69 -6.24
N GLN A 619 17.86 -14.63 -6.91
CA GLN A 619 18.34 -15.34 -8.09
C GLN A 619 17.37 -15.07 -9.23
N ASN A 620 17.90 -14.80 -10.40
CA ASN A 620 17.14 -14.43 -11.60
C ASN A 620 16.14 -13.27 -11.35
N GLN A 621 16.54 -12.26 -10.57
CA GLN A 621 15.66 -11.13 -10.32
C GLN A 621 15.34 -10.40 -11.63
N LEU A 622 14.05 -10.16 -11.89
CA LEU A 622 13.62 -9.25 -12.95
C LEU A 622 13.90 -7.82 -12.52
N ILE A 623 14.71 -7.11 -13.26
CA ILE A 623 15.09 -5.73 -13.00
C ILE A 623 14.67 -4.83 -14.15
N LEU A 624 14.55 -3.55 -13.90
CA LEU A 624 14.25 -2.55 -14.91
C LEU A 624 15.34 -2.52 -15.98
N THR A 625 14.97 -2.54 -17.27
CA THR A 625 15.88 -2.19 -18.37
C THR A 625 16.15 -0.70 -18.39
N GLY A 626 15.24 0.10 -17.84
CA GLY A 626 15.15 1.55 -17.92
C GLY A 626 13.97 2.00 -18.79
N GLU A 627 13.53 1.17 -19.72
CA GLU A 627 12.43 1.47 -20.65
C GLU A 627 11.06 1.30 -19.97
N ILE A 628 10.06 1.95 -20.58
CA ILE A 628 8.65 1.76 -20.31
C ILE A 628 7.92 1.41 -21.59
N ASN A 629 6.81 0.64 -21.48
CA ASN A 629 5.88 0.44 -22.56
C ASN A 629 4.95 1.67 -22.76
N ASP A 630 4.01 1.57 -23.69
CA ASP A 630 3.13 2.70 -24.06
C ASP A 630 2.07 3.08 -23.00
N VAL A 631 2.00 2.35 -21.88
CA VAL A 631 1.18 2.66 -20.70
C VAL A 631 2.02 3.04 -19.49
N GLY A 632 3.33 3.27 -19.66
CA GLY A 632 4.24 3.63 -18.59
C GLY A 632 4.66 2.46 -17.69
N ALA A 633 4.34 1.21 -18.02
CA ALA A 633 4.79 0.05 -17.28
C ALA A 633 6.27 -0.27 -17.62
N PRO A 634 7.10 -0.62 -16.60
CA PRO A 634 8.52 -0.81 -16.82
C PRO A 634 8.82 -2.14 -17.53
N ILE A 635 9.67 -2.09 -18.54
CA ILE A 635 10.21 -3.27 -19.21
C ILE A 635 11.33 -3.87 -18.35
N MET A 636 11.34 -5.19 -18.20
CA MET A 636 12.25 -5.87 -17.27
C MET A 636 13.02 -7.02 -17.92
N THR A 637 14.24 -7.27 -17.42
CA THR A 637 15.08 -8.42 -17.78
C THR A 637 15.61 -9.12 -16.52
N ASN A 638 15.96 -10.42 -16.62
CA ASN A 638 16.52 -11.16 -15.51
C ASN A 638 18.01 -10.91 -15.32
N VAL A 639 18.45 -10.75 -14.05
CA VAL A 639 19.85 -10.78 -13.64
C VAL A 639 20.11 -11.96 -12.72
N ASP A 640 21.26 -12.62 -12.88
CA ASP A 640 21.55 -13.85 -12.17
C ASP A 640 21.54 -13.70 -10.66
N ASN A 641 22.17 -12.65 -10.13
CA ASN A 641 22.34 -12.43 -8.69
C ASN A 641 22.22 -10.98 -8.29
N SER A 642 21.38 -10.73 -7.30
CA SER A 642 21.28 -9.44 -6.63
C SER A 642 20.97 -9.63 -5.14
N TYR A 643 21.10 -8.56 -4.36
CA TYR A 643 20.71 -8.60 -2.95
C TYR A 643 20.23 -7.26 -2.43
N ARG A 644 19.41 -7.32 -1.38
CA ARG A 644 19.01 -6.20 -0.54
C ARG A 644 19.36 -6.53 0.91
N ALA A 645 20.14 -5.68 1.56
CA ALA A 645 20.52 -5.85 2.96
C ALA A 645 20.22 -4.55 3.70
N GLY A 646 19.64 -4.64 4.88
CA GLY A 646 19.34 -3.42 5.63
C GLY A 646 19.05 -3.62 7.11
N LEU A 647 19.01 -2.49 7.79
CA LEU A 647 18.71 -2.35 9.19
C LEU A 647 17.57 -1.34 9.38
N GLU A 648 16.45 -1.79 9.90
CA GLU A 648 15.30 -0.96 10.25
C GLU A 648 15.34 -0.69 11.77
N LEU A 649 15.48 0.56 12.15
CA LEU A 649 15.48 1.04 13.54
C LEU A 649 14.18 1.77 13.81
N MET A 650 13.48 1.44 14.86
CA MET A 650 12.20 2.03 15.23
C MET A 650 12.22 2.46 16.69
N ALA A 651 11.69 3.62 17.00
CA ALA A 651 11.51 4.07 18.37
C ALA A 651 10.18 4.82 18.53
N GLY A 652 9.45 4.51 19.60
CA GLY A 652 8.29 5.25 20.04
C GLY A 652 8.49 5.72 21.48
N MET A 653 8.43 7.01 21.72
CA MET A 653 8.74 7.61 23.02
C MET A 653 7.61 8.49 23.52
N LYS A 654 7.08 8.24 24.71
CA LYS A 654 6.22 9.16 25.44
C LYS A 654 7.10 10.13 26.22
N LEU A 655 7.36 11.29 25.61
CA LEU A 655 8.19 12.33 26.24
C LEU A 655 7.47 12.94 27.43
N THR A 656 6.16 13.17 27.30
CA THR A 656 5.26 13.56 28.38
C THR A 656 3.89 12.90 28.19
N GLU A 657 2.94 13.10 29.10
CA GLU A 657 1.56 12.63 28.95
C GLU A 657 0.85 13.19 27.70
N LYS A 658 1.36 14.29 27.15
CA LYS A 658 0.76 15.01 26.02
C LYS A 658 1.69 15.10 24.80
N LEU A 659 2.91 14.58 24.90
CA LEU A 659 3.88 14.66 23.81
C LEU A 659 4.46 13.27 23.56
N LYS A 660 4.29 12.78 22.34
CA LYS A 660 4.80 11.51 21.83
C LYS A 660 5.71 11.77 20.63
N TRP A 661 6.78 11.02 20.51
CA TRP A 661 7.66 11.00 19.37
C TRP A 661 7.81 9.56 18.85
N ASP A 662 7.45 9.37 17.58
CA ASP A 662 7.66 8.12 16.84
C ASP A 662 8.68 8.38 15.74
N VAL A 663 9.67 7.49 15.60
CA VAL A 663 10.71 7.61 14.58
C VAL A 663 11.09 6.24 14.06
N ASN A 664 11.35 6.14 12.77
CA ASN A 664 12.00 5.00 12.18
C ASN A 664 13.07 5.44 11.16
N VAL A 665 14.12 4.63 11.06
CA VAL A 665 15.23 4.83 10.14
C VAL A 665 15.58 3.49 9.52
N THR A 666 15.62 3.43 8.20
CA THR A 666 16.13 2.30 7.44
C THR A 666 17.46 2.68 6.82
N LEU A 667 18.46 1.84 7.04
CA LEU A 667 19.77 1.91 6.39
C LEU A 667 19.90 0.66 5.52
N SER A 668 20.15 0.79 4.22
CA SER A 668 20.19 -0.34 3.31
C SER A 668 21.30 -0.26 2.27
N LYS A 669 21.68 -1.43 1.74
CA LYS A 669 22.51 -1.60 0.54
C LYS A 669 21.81 -2.59 -0.37
N ASN A 670 21.63 -2.16 -1.63
CA ASN A 670 20.86 -2.90 -2.62
C ASN A 670 21.70 -2.98 -3.89
N LYS A 671 22.18 -4.17 -4.27
CA LYS A 671 23.17 -4.32 -5.33
C LYS A 671 22.82 -5.42 -6.31
N ILE A 672 23.19 -5.22 -7.55
CA ILE A 672 23.26 -6.22 -8.60
C ILE A 672 24.71 -6.63 -8.77
N LYS A 673 24.99 -7.92 -8.93
CA LYS A 673 26.34 -8.42 -9.24
C LYS A 673 26.46 -8.66 -10.75
N ASP A 674 27.65 -8.35 -11.27
CA ASP A 674 28.00 -8.61 -12.67
C ASP A 674 26.98 -8.07 -13.68
N PHE A 675 26.56 -6.81 -13.43
CA PHE A 675 25.57 -6.13 -14.27
C PHE A 675 26.17 -5.71 -15.61
N THR A 676 25.46 -6.02 -16.69
CA THR A 676 25.73 -5.54 -18.04
C THR A 676 24.64 -4.58 -18.47
N ASP A 677 25.03 -3.38 -18.86
CA ASP A 677 24.14 -2.36 -19.42
C ASP A 677 24.00 -2.59 -20.93
N TYR A 678 22.78 -2.70 -21.41
CA TYR A 678 22.44 -2.84 -22.81
C TYR A 678 21.79 -1.54 -23.28
N VAL A 679 22.38 -0.93 -24.32
CA VAL A 679 21.91 0.36 -24.86
C VAL A 679 21.64 0.18 -26.34
N ASP A 680 20.49 0.59 -26.81
CA ASP A 680 20.11 0.46 -28.23
C ASP A 680 21.01 1.29 -29.12
N ASP A 681 21.52 0.69 -30.20
CA ASP A 681 22.37 1.37 -31.20
C ASP A 681 21.51 1.75 -32.41
N TRP A 682 21.06 2.99 -32.44
CA TRP A 682 20.24 3.49 -33.56
C TRP A 682 21.07 3.77 -34.82
N ASP A 683 22.42 3.83 -34.70
CA ASP A 683 23.28 4.02 -35.86
C ASP A 683 23.47 2.73 -36.68
N ASN A 684 23.65 1.60 -35.96
CA ASN A 684 23.99 0.31 -36.57
C ASN A 684 22.92 -0.77 -36.38
N GLY A 685 21.94 -0.53 -35.51
CA GLY A 685 20.96 -1.53 -35.08
C GLY A 685 21.52 -2.48 -34.03
N GLY A 686 20.61 -3.13 -33.27
CA GLY A 686 20.97 -3.97 -32.14
C GLY A 686 21.34 -3.17 -30.89
N GLN A 687 22.11 -3.78 -29.96
CA GLN A 687 22.46 -3.19 -28.67
C GLN A 687 23.95 -3.19 -28.42
N ILE A 688 24.43 -2.16 -27.73
CA ILE A 688 25.79 -2.06 -27.20
C ILE A 688 25.78 -2.56 -25.78
N ALA A 689 26.53 -3.64 -25.50
CA ALA A 689 26.68 -4.21 -24.17
C ALA A 689 27.91 -3.66 -23.46
N THR A 690 27.75 -3.17 -22.22
CA THR A 690 28.85 -2.67 -21.38
C THR A 690 28.81 -3.34 -20.01
N GLU A 691 29.87 -4.08 -19.66
CA GLU A 691 30.01 -4.69 -18.34
C GLU A 691 30.34 -3.64 -17.28
N LEU A 692 29.47 -3.44 -16.31
CA LEU A 692 29.60 -2.46 -15.21
C LEU A 692 30.03 -3.11 -13.88
N GLY A 693 30.00 -4.46 -13.78
CA GLY A 693 30.29 -5.15 -12.54
C GLY A 693 29.19 -4.98 -11.49
N THR A 694 29.56 -4.66 -10.27
CA THR A 694 28.56 -4.51 -9.18
C THR A 694 28.00 -3.10 -9.14
N THR A 695 26.67 -2.97 -9.37
CA THR A 695 25.95 -1.68 -9.40
C THR A 695 24.85 -1.61 -8.33
N ASP A 696 24.20 -0.45 -8.20
CA ASP A 696 23.06 -0.23 -7.34
C ASP A 696 21.75 -0.63 -8.05
N LEU A 697 20.84 -1.27 -7.32
CA LEU A 697 19.48 -1.49 -7.78
C LEU A 697 18.73 -0.16 -7.90
N ALA A 698 18.06 0.05 -9.01
CA ALA A 698 17.19 1.21 -9.22
C ALA A 698 16.14 1.36 -8.10
N PHE A 699 15.72 2.60 -7.83
CA PHE A 699 14.71 2.97 -6.84
C PHE A 699 14.91 2.35 -5.44
N SER A 700 16.16 2.24 -5.03
CA SER A 700 16.55 1.60 -3.78
C SER A 700 17.42 2.53 -2.94
N PRO A 701 16.82 3.55 -2.28
CA PRO A 701 17.56 4.53 -1.50
C PRO A 701 18.28 3.86 -0.32
N GLU A 702 19.50 4.31 -0.02
CA GLU A 702 20.29 3.77 1.09
C GLU A 702 19.74 4.17 2.45
N VAL A 703 19.07 5.34 2.54
CA VAL A 703 18.51 5.86 3.79
C VAL A 703 17.08 6.30 3.58
N ILE A 704 16.18 5.76 4.40
CA ILE A 704 14.79 6.24 4.55
C ILE A 704 14.58 6.53 6.03
N ALA A 705 14.13 7.72 6.37
CA ALA A 705 13.87 8.10 7.75
C ALA A 705 12.53 8.82 7.88
N ASN A 706 11.70 8.38 8.80
CA ASN A 706 10.40 8.97 9.09
C ASN A 706 10.30 9.32 10.57
N SER A 707 9.68 10.44 10.88
CA SER A 707 9.48 10.93 12.24
C SER A 707 8.08 11.53 12.37
N GLN A 708 7.41 11.27 13.48
CA GLN A 708 6.18 11.96 13.86
C GLN A 708 6.25 12.42 15.31
N ILE A 709 6.13 13.72 15.52
CA ILE A 709 5.94 14.32 16.84
C ILE A 709 4.45 14.64 16.97
N SER A 710 3.78 14.05 17.96
CA SER A 710 2.36 14.26 18.23
C SER A 710 2.17 14.97 19.56
N TRP A 711 1.47 16.10 19.57
CA TRP A 711 1.21 16.93 20.72
C TRP A 711 -0.29 17.13 20.96
N MET A 712 -0.78 16.70 22.10
CA MET A 712 -2.11 17.01 22.58
C MET A 712 -2.13 18.45 23.13
N ALA A 713 -2.27 19.43 22.23
CA ALA A 713 -2.14 20.86 22.54
C ALA A 713 -3.23 21.34 23.50
N ALA A 714 -4.46 20.83 23.36
CA ALA A 714 -5.59 21.09 24.23
C ALA A 714 -6.50 19.85 24.30
N LYS A 715 -7.55 19.89 25.12
CA LYS A 715 -8.55 18.82 25.18
C LYS A 715 -9.21 18.68 23.79
N GLY A 716 -9.08 17.51 23.19
CA GLY A 716 -9.59 17.21 21.87
C GLY A 716 -8.73 17.72 20.70
N LEU A 717 -7.71 18.56 20.92
CA LEU A 717 -6.83 19.06 19.85
C LEU A 717 -5.51 18.30 19.84
N ASN A 718 -5.25 17.55 18.78
CA ASN A 718 -3.99 16.89 18.50
C ASN A 718 -3.31 17.59 17.31
N VAL A 719 -2.02 17.92 17.47
CA VAL A 719 -1.16 18.50 16.43
C VAL A 719 0.00 17.56 16.21
N SER A 720 0.26 17.21 14.97
CA SER A 720 1.36 16.31 14.62
C SER A 720 2.21 16.93 13.52
N LEU A 721 3.52 16.92 13.74
CA LEU A 721 4.52 17.21 12.71
C LEU A 721 5.08 15.88 12.22
N GLN A 722 4.91 15.61 10.93
CA GLN A 722 5.42 14.43 10.24
C GLN A 722 6.59 14.83 9.36
N THR A 723 7.68 14.11 9.45
CA THR A 723 8.89 14.34 8.64
C THR A 723 9.20 13.07 7.87
N TYR A 724 9.44 13.19 6.57
CA TYR A 724 9.83 12.11 5.67
C TYR A 724 11.14 12.48 5.02
N SER A 725 12.11 11.60 5.05
CA SER A 725 13.41 11.78 4.40
C SER A 725 13.78 10.54 3.61
N VAL A 726 14.08 10.72 2.34
CA VAL A 726 14.56 9.69 1.42
C VAL A 726 15.87 10.18 0.82
N SER A 727 16.91 9.35 0.87
CA SER A 727 18.19 9.67 0.21
C SER A 727 18.06 9.58 -1.31
N LYS A 728 19.09 10.03 -2.05
CA LYS A 728 19.14 9.84 -3.49
C LYS A 728 18.89 8.38 -3.87
N GLN A 729 18.33 8.16 -5.04
CA GLN A 729 18.13 6.85 -5.64
C GLN A 729 18.36 6.93 -7.15
N TYR A 730 18.99 5.90 -7.73
CA TYR A 730 19.17 5.82 -9.17
C TYR A 730 17.86 5.42 -9.84
N ILE A 731 17.62 5.89 -11.06
CA ILE A 731 16.41 5.58 -11.83
C ILE A 731 16.59 4.38 -12.76
N ASP A 732 17.83 3.97 -12.98
CA ASP A 732 18.22 2.75 -13.65
C ASP A 732 19.27 1.98 -12.83
N ASN A 733 19.71 0.82 -13.36
CA ASN A 733 20.64 -0.05 -12.65
C ASN A 733 22.12 0.21 -12.97
N THR A 734 22.45 1.29 -13.69
CA THR A 734 23.84 1.64 -14.05
C THR A 734 24.58 2.34 -12.93
N ALA A 735 23.89 2.83 -11.90
CA ALA A 735 24.43 3.68 -10.85
C ALA A 735 25.04 5.00 -11.37
N SER A 736 24.52 5.53 -12.49
CA SER A 736 24.96 6.81 -13.06
C SER A 736 24.45 7.98 -12.24
N GLU A 737 25.34 8.94 -11.92
CA GLU A 737 24.99 10.18 -11.21
C GLU A 737 24.10 11.10 -12.04
N ASP A 738 24.08 10.94 -13.36
CA ASP A 738 23.22 11.72 -14.27
C ASP A 738 21.79 11.17 -14.36
N ARG A 739 21.58 9.95 -13.87
CA ARG A 739 20.30 9.24 -13.91
C ARG A 739 19.84 8.87 -12.50
N LYS A 740 19.43 9.89 -11.76
CA LYS A 740 19.01 9.72 -10.36
C LYS A 740 17.88 10.68 -9.99
N LEU A 741 17.16 10.31 -8.96
CA LEU A 741 16.32 11.20 -8.16
C LEU A 741 17.16 11.77 -7.01
N ASN A 742 17.07 13.05 -6.78
CA ASN A 742 17.72 13.68 -5.63
C ASN A 742 17.06 13.26 -4.32
N GLY A 743 17.83 13.24 -3.23
CA GLY A 743 17.26 13.03 -1.90
C GLY A 743 16.39 14.22 -1.49
N TYR A 744 15.33 13.93 -0.71
CA TYR A 744 14.41 14.95 -0.23
C TYR A 744 14.07 14.80 1.24
N LEU A 745 13.62 15.91 1.84
CA LEU A 745 13.11 15.98 3.21
C LEU A 745 11.82 16.79 3.19
N LEU A 746 10.73 16.15 3.59
CA LEU A 746 9.39 16.73 3.61
C LEU A 746 8.89 16.86 5.05
N ASN A 747 8.12 17.90 5.30
CA ASN A 747 7.45 18.08 6.57
C ASN A 747 5.98 18.37 6.33
N ASN A 748 5.11 17.58 7.00
CA ASN A 748 3.68 17.76 6.96
C ASN A 748 3.17 18.14 8.34
N LEU A 749 2.33 19.17 8.44
CA LEU A 749 1.65 19.56 9.67
C LEU A 749 0.22 19.07 9.63
N LYS A 750 -0.17 18.29 10.62
CA LYS A 750 -1.53 17.76 10.74
C LYS A 750 -2.16 18.20 12.05
N MET A 751 -3.42 18.62 12.00
CA MET A 751 -4.24 18.97 13.16
C MET A 751 -5.55 18.19 13.10
N THR A 752 -5.92 17.59 14.23
CA THR A 752 -7.22 16.95 14.42
C THR A 752 -7.86 17.52 15.67
N TYR A 753 -9.07 18.07 15.52
CA TYR A 753 -9.82 18.60 16.65
C TYR A 753 -11.13 17.85 16.85
N ARG A 754 -11.22 17.08 17.93
CA ARG A 754 -12.46 16.43 18.36
C ARG A 754 -13.32 17.42 19.10
N VAL A 755 -14.41 17.84 18.47
CA VAL A 755 -15.34 18.83 19.02
C VAL A 755 -16.24 18.18 20.09
N SER A 756 -16.27 18.75 21.29
CA SER A 756 -17.20 18.30 22.32
C SER A 756 -18.58 18.90 22.05
N GLN A 757 -19.52 18.06 21.63
CA GLN A 757 -20.88 18.45 21.27
C GLN A 757 -21.90 17.38 21.71
N LYS A 758 -23.20 17.59 21.55
CA LYS A 758 -24.28 16.70 21.99
C LYS A 758 -25.17 16.17 20.87
N PHE A 759 -25.06 16.71 19.65
CA PHE A 759 -25.98 16.38 18.55
C PHE A 759 -25.52 15.18 17.72
N ALA A 760 -24.27 14.74 17.86
CA ALA A 760 -23.70 13.59 17.18
C ALA A 760 -22.82 12.79 18.16
N LYS A 761 -22.55 11.53 17.87
CA LYS A 761 -21.63 10.70 18.67
C LYS A 761 -20.19 11.22 18.58
N GLU A 762 -19.77 11.61 17.38
CA GLU A 762 -18.44 12.16 17.12
C GLU A 762 -18.53 13.28 16.09
N LEU A 763 -17.70 14.31 16.27
CA LEU A 763 -17.44 15.38 15.32
C LEU A 763 -15.95 15.69 15.36
N ASN A 764 -15.27 15.41 14.26
CA ASN A 764 -13.83 15.66 14.12
C ASN A 764 -13.61 16.67 12.98
N LEU A 765 -12.73 17.62 13.23
CA LEU A 765 -12.22 18.57 12.24
C LEU A 765 -10.77 18.20 11.96
N HIS A 766 -10.42 18.09 10.68
CA HIS A 766 -9.06 17.78 10.23
C HIS A 766 -8.51 18.92 9.40
N PHE A 767 -7.24 19.20 9.58
CA PHE A 767 -6.48 20.12 8.75
C PHE A 767 -5.08 19.58 8.54
N MET A 768 -4.61 19.56 7.32
CA MET A 768 -3.28 19.11 6.95
C MET A 768 -2.65 20.10 5.99
N VAL A 769 -1.39 20.44 6.24
CA VAL A 769 -0.52 21.12 5.29
C VAL A 769 0.57 20.12 4.92
N ASN A 770 0.58 19.69 3.69
CA ASN A 770 1.60 18.84 3.13
C ASN A 770 2.74 19.70 2.59
N ASN A 771 3.96 19.17 2.65
CA ASN A 771 5.17 19.83 2.16
C ASN A 771 5.27 21.29 2.70
N LEU A 772 5.25 21.43 4.02
CA LEU A 772 5.18 22.71 4.75
C LEU A 772 6.26 23.72 4.34
N PHE A 773 7.42 23.24 3.89
CA PHE A 773 8.56 24.10 3.52
C PHE A 773 8.72 24.24 1.99
N ASP A 774 7.71 23.83 1.23
CA ASP A 774 7.66 23.98 -0.23
C ASP A 774 8.88 23.37 -0.95
N THR A 775 9.29 22.19 -0.52
CA THR A 775 10.45 21.50 -1.11
C THR A 775 10.09 20.99 -2.49
N GLU A 776 10.84 21.32 -3.50
CA GLU A 776 10.73 20.73 -4.83
C GLU A 776 11.40 19.35 -4.84
N TYR A 777 10.69 18.34 -5.33
CA TYR A 777 11.20 16.96 -5.39
C TYR A 777 10.45 16.11 -6.42
N GLU A 778 11.12 15.07 -6.86
CA GLU A 778 10.60 13.99 -7.68
C GLU A 778 10.76 12.67 -6.89
N ASN A 779 9.75 11.81 -6.91
CA ASN A 779 9.78 10.54 -6.18
C ASN A 779 9.73 9.30 -7.08
N ASN A 780 9.56 9.51 -8.39
CA ASN A 780 9.59 8.49 -9.42
C ASN A 780 10.17 9.09 -10.71
N ALA A 781 10.69 8.23 -11.60
CA ALA A 781 11.13 8.58 -12.95
C ALA A 781 11.28 7.30 -13.77
N TRP A 782 11.53 7.44 -15.07
CA TRP A 782 11.98 6.41 -15.98
C TRP A 782 13.02 6.98 -16.93
N VAL A 783 13.82 6.11 -17.55
CA VAL A 783 14.84 6.51 -18.53
C VAL A 783 15.06 5.40 -19.56
N TYR A 784 15.05 5.77 -20.82
CA TYR A 784 15.47 4.93 -21.93
C TYR A 784 16.71 5.53 -22.57
N SER A 785 17.77 4.74 -22.76
CA SER A 785 19.04 5.19 -23.33
C SER A 785 19.26 4.59 -24.72
N TYR A 786 19.79 5.37 -25.63
CA TYR A 786 20.13 4.97 -26.98
C TYR A 786 21.38 5.69 -27.49
N VAL A 787 22.05 5.14 -28.53
CA VAL A 787 23.19 5.75 -29.21
C VAL A 787 22.73 6.26 -30.57
N LEU A 788 23.03 7.52 -30.87
CA LEU A 788 22.75 8.17 -32.17
C LEU A 788 23.90 9.10 -32.51
N GLY A 789 24.45 9.00 -33.74
CA GLY A 789 25.62 9.78 -34.16
C GLY A 789 26.88 9.46 -33.37
N GLY A 790 26.99 8.26 -32.79
CA GLY A 790 28.08 7.82 -31.92
C GLY A 790 28.02 8.36 -30.48
N GLU A 791 26.98 9.11 -30.13
CA GLU A 791 26.80 9.68 -28.78
C GLU A 791 25.62 8.99 -28.08
N ARG A 792 25.72 8.81 -26.74
CA ARG A 792 24.64 8.27 -25.92
C ARG A 792 23.67 9.37 -25.52
N PHE A 793 22.39 9.18 -25.83
CA PHE A 793 21.28 10.04 -25.42
C PHE A 793 20.33 9.28 -24.50
N ALA A 794 19.42 10.01 -23.89
CA ALA A 794 18.35 9.45 -23.10
C ALA A 794 17.03 10.16 -23.40
N MET A 795 15.96 9.39 -23.45
CA MET A 795 14.60 9.83 -23.19
C MET A 795 14.29 9.54 -21.74
N ASP A 796 13.65 10.45 -21.04
CA ASP A 796 13.32 10.31 -19.63
C ASP A 796 12.02 11.02 -19.29
N GLY A 797 11.44 10.66 -18.14
CA GLY A 797 10.30 11.35 -17.55
C GLY A 797 10.39 11.27 -16.04
N TYR A 798 10.40 12.43 -15.40
CA TYR A 798 10.40 12.59 -13.95
C TYR A 798 8.98 12.90 -13.48
N PHE A 799 8.63 12.53 -12.25
CA PHE A 799 7.32 12.79 -11.67
C PHE A 799 7.43 13.82 -10.53
N PRO A 800 7.37 15.14 -10.87
CA PRO A 800 7.40 16.21 -9.89
C PRO A 800 6.19 16.13 -8.96
N GLN A 801 6.43 16.34 -7.69
CA GLN A 801 5.39 16.35 -6.67
C GLN A 801 5.01 17.78 -6.30
N ALA A 802 3.77 17.93 -5.83
CA ALA A 802 3.24 19.23 -5.45
C ALA A 802 4.07 19.88 -4.34
N GLY A 803 4.28 21.17 -4.45
CA GLY A 803 4.81 22.03 -3.41
C GLY A 803 3.90 22.09 -2.17
N MET A 804 3.98 23.16 -1.40
CA MET A 804 3.13 23.33 -0.23
C MET A 804 1.65 23.35 -0.62
N HIS A 805 0.86 22.43 -0.06
CA HIS A 805 -0.58 22.34 -0.31
C HIS A 805 -1.32 21.88 0.93
N PHE A 806 -2.64 22.09 0.98
CA PHE A 806 -3.44 21.79 2.15
C PHE A 806 -4.70 20.99 1.83
N LEU A 807 -5.18 20.30 2.87
CA LEU A 807 -6.47 19.60 2.92
C LEU A 807 -7.17 19.96 4.24
N ALA A 808 -8.47 20.17 4.18
CA ALA A 808 -9.32 20.35 5.38
C ALA A 808 -10.52 19.41 5.30
N GLY A 809 -10.88 18.79 6.42
CA GLY A 809 -11.93 17.79 6.46
C GLY A 809 -12.80 17.84 7.71
N ILE A 810 -13.98 17.24 7.60
CA ILE A 810 -14.97 17.10 8.67
C ILE A 810 -15.50 15.67 8.64
N ASP A 811 -15.45 15.00 9.80
CA ASP A 811 -16.11 13.71 10.02
C ASP A 811 -17.20 13.88 11.09
N ILE A 812 -18.40 13.42 10.77
CA ILE A 812 -19.55 13.41 11.68
C ILE A 812 -20.09 11.99 11.78
N LYS A 813 -20.29 11.52 13.01
CA LYS A 813 -20.92 10.22 13.29
C LYS A 813 -22.09 10.39 14.23
N PHE A 814 -23.24 9.86 13.82
CA PHE A 814 -24.52 9.87 14.56
C PHE A 814 -24.80 8.55 15.25
#